data_f93691b50fdefe246fb87410d1eabd52
#
_entry.id   f93691b50fdefe246fb87410d1eabd52
#
_cell.length_a   1.000
_cell.length_b   1.000
_cell.length_c   1.000
_cell.angle_alpha   90.00
_cell.angle_beta   90.00
_cell.angle_gamma   90.00
#
_symmetry.space_group_name_H-M   'P 1'
#
loop_
_entity.id
_entity.type
_entity.pdbx_description
1 polymer ?
#
loop_
_entity_poly.entity_id
_entity_poly.type
_entity_poly.pdbx_seq_one_letter_code
_entity_poly.pdbx_strand_id
1 'polypeptide(L)'
;MPLPLPVPTSRLLAAISAAASSTADLRRLSHLLLTSYTPLPPLRCLNTLLMALARHRMLPDMESFASRMPARNLRTYTTLINAYCLAGDLPAAKRHLASLLRAGLAPDSHAYTSFVLGYCRAGLLSHACRVFVLMPLRGCARTVFTYTALLHGLCGAGMVREAVAVFAGMRADGCAPDTHVYATMVHGLCGAGRTGEAEVLLAEAMAEGFEPNVVVYNALIDGYCNAGDLELAVKVYERMDLKGCSANVRTYTELICGFCKSGKVDRAMVLFSRMVEAGLAPNVVTYTALIQGQCNNGQLECAFRMLQSMEATGLVPSEWTCSMLIDALCKRGRVGEAQLFLGSLIQKGYRVNEIVYTSLIDGLCKAGKVDAADKLMQKLVSQGFVLDAHTYSSLIDGLCRQKELSQAMLVLDDMMVKGVQPNAFTYTILIDELVRELGPEGSKKILNKMIAAGIKPDVFTYTIFVRSYCHEGRMEGAEHMMVEMVDQGISPNLVTYNTLISGYANLGLASQAFSVFKHMVASRCKPNEESYTALLRLLVKKKSSNNILASSVDIWKIAEMEYLQELLEEVVKLQLLSDIEIYNCFLRSLCRVDRLEETKILLGEMQSANLTPGEDVYTSIIGCCCRLKMPTEALTFLDSMIKSGYLPRIESYRHIICSLCEEGSIKTAKKVLGDMLLEEYNYDEIVWKILVDGLLRKGNAAECLILLSVMEEQDYRPGDALYAKLTDGKAVVVTGRKKVNRIVKFWKIPWMQLIANAPSQL
;
A
#
# COMPACT_ATOMS: atom_id res chain seq x y z
N MET A 1 -43.66 -16.00 -43.91
CA MET A 1 -44.68 -17.06 -43.99
C MET A 1 -45.43 -17.07 -42.68
N PRO A 2 -46.80 -16.98 -42.70
CA PRO A 2 -47.61 -17.13 -41.49
C PRO A 2 -47.49 -18.58 -41.01
N LEU A 3 -47.17 -18.81 -39.77
CA LEU A 3 -47.18 -20.14 -39.14
C LEU A 3 -48.61 -20.63 -39.06
N PRO A 4 -49.00 -21.75 -39.75
CA PRO A 4 -50.37 -22.24 -39.72
C PRO A 4 -50.59 -23.06 -38.46
N LEU A 5 -51.68 -22.76 -37.75
CA LEU A 5 -52.30 -23.54 -36.67
C LEU A 5 -51.56 -23.62 -35.30
N PRO A 6 -52.23 -23.91 -34.20
CA PRO A 6 -51.68 -23.77 -32.87
C PRO A 6 -50.47 -24.68 -32.67
N VAL A 7 -49.27 -24.07 -32.79
CA VAL A 7 -48.01 -24.79 -32.54
C VAL A 7 -48.01 -25.24 -31.08
N PRO A 8 -47.73 -26.51 -30.79
CA PRO A 8 -47.69 -27.01 -29.41
C PRO A 8 -46.76 -26.15 -28.55
N THR A 9 -47.18 -25.91 -27.30
CA THR A 9 -46.41 -25.09 -26.32
C THR A 9 -44.97 -25.54 -26.17
N SER A 10 -44.70 -26.86 -26.35
CA SER A 10 -43.35 -27.45 -26.31
C SER A 10 -42.46 -26.95 -27.47
N ARG A 11 -42.99 -26.82 -28.68
CA ARG A 11 -42.27 -26.29 -29.83
C ARG A 11 -41.98 -24.79 -29.71
N LEU A 12 -42.89 -24.02 -29.13
CA LEU A 12 -42.69 -22.60 -28.85
C LEU A 12 -41.63 -22.38 -27.80
N LEU A 13 -41.63 -23.16 -26.73
CA LEU A 13 -40.58 -23.13 -25.72
C LEU A 13 -39.19 -23.52 -26.27
N ALA A 14 -39.17 -24.53 -27.17
CA ALA A 14 -37.92 -24.92 -27.86
C ALA A 14 -37.43 -23.80 -28.79
N ALA A 15 -38.32 -23.13 -29.51
CA ALA A 15 -37.97 -21.97 -30.36
C ALA A 15 -37.44 -20.78 -29.54
N ILE A 16 -38.04 -20.50 -28.39
CA ILE A 16 -37.56 -19.46 -27.47
C ILE A 16 -36.17 -19.83 -26.91
N SER A 17 -35.97 -21.10 -26.56
CA SER A 17 -34.66 -21.60 -26.08
C SER A 17 -33.59 -21.51 -27.18
N ALA A 18 -33.91 -21.83 -28.42
CA ALA A 18 -32.99 -21.71 -29.56
C ALA A 18 -32.65 -20.23 -29.86
N ALA A 19 -33.65 -19.33 -29.82
CA ALA A 19 -33.46 -17.89 -30.02
C ALA A 19 -32.72 -17.21 -28.85
N ALA A 20 -32.65 -17.84 -27.69
CA ALA A 20 -31.96 -17.30 -26.50
C ALA A 20 -30.44 -17.12 -26.65
N SER A 21 -29.83 -17.61 -27.73
CA SER A 21 -28.43 -17.38 -28.07
C SER A 21 -28.15 -16.07 -28.84
N SER A 22 -29.19 -15.46 -29.46
CA SER A 22 -29.07 -14.29 -30.33
C SER A 22 -30.07 -13.19 -29.99
N THR A 23 -29.59 -11.96 -29.79
CA THR A 23 -30.44 -10.78 -29.49
C THR A 23 -31.32 -10.41 -30.68
N ALA A 24 -30.84 -10.62 -31.91
CA ALA A 24 -31.59 -10.35 -33.13
C ALA A 24 -32.77 -11.33 -33.30
N ASP A 25 -32.55 -12.61 -33.00
CA ASP A 25 -33.57 -13.63 -33.08
C ASP A 25 -34.63 -13.48 -31.98
N LEU A 26 -34.23 -13.10 -30.77
CA LEU A 26 -35.15 -12.75 -29.68
C LEU A 26 -36.05 -11.57 -30.05
N ARG A 27 -35.49 -10.54 -30.69
CA ARG A 27 -36.28 -9.37 -31.17
C ARG A 27 -37.26 -9.76 -32.25
N ARG A 28 -36.82 -10.56 -33.23
CA ARG A 28 -37.71 -11.08 -34.29
C ARG A 28 -38.83 -11.94 -33.71
N LEU A 29 -38.52 -12.85 -32.81
CA LEU A 29 -39.45 -13.75 -32.17
C LEU A 29 -40.49 -12.98 -31.32
N SER A 30 -40.06 -11.97 -30.58
CA SER A 30 -40.94 -11.12 -29.77
C SER A 30 -41.97 -10.37 -30.65
N HIS A 31 -41.55 -9.88 -31.80
CA HIS A 31 -42.44 -9.22 -32.75
C HIS A 31 -43.44 -10.21 -33.39
N LEU A 32 -42.94 -11.36 -33.85
CA LEU A 32 -43.77 -12.39 -34.48
C LEU A 32 -44.87 -12.94 -33.55
N LEU A 33 -44.53 -13.20 -32.28
CA LEU A 33 -45.48 -13.75 -31.31
C LEU A 33 -46.61 -12.79 -30.94
N LEU A 34 -46.38 -11.48 -31.07
CA LEU A 34 -47.39 -10.47 -30.77
C LEU A 34 -48.20 -10.00 -31.99
N THR A 35 -47.66 -10.12 -33.22
CA THR A 35 -48.29 -9.59 -34.43
C THR A 35 -48.94 -10.65 -35.30
N SER A 36 -48.38 -11.86 -35.36
CA SER A 36 -48.77 -12.87 -36.35
C SER A 36 -49.38 -14.14 -35.75
N TYR A 37 -49.49 -14.22 -34.41
CA TYR A 37 -49.97 -15.42 -33.73
C TYR A 37 -51.41 -15.27 -33.23
N THR A 38 -52.34 -15.96 -33.85
CA THR A 38 -53.76 -16.05 -33.41
C THR A 38 -54.15 -17.52 -33.29
N PRO A 39 -54.62 -18.06 -32.15
CA PRO A 39 -54.75 -17.38 -30.84
C PRO A 39 -53.41 -17.12 -30.15
N LEU A 40 -53.38 -16.10 -29.27
CA LEU A 40 -52.18 -15.69 -28.53
C LEU A 40 -51.53 -16.86 -27.74
N PRO A 41 -50.17 -16.93 -27.69
CA PRO A 41 -49.49 -17.99 -26.98
C PRO A 41 -49.84 -18.03 -25.50
N PRO A 42 -49.76 -19.20 -24.83
CA PRO A 42 -49.95 -19.28 -23.40
C PRO A 42 -48.99 -18.36 -22.62
N LEU A 43 -49.49 -17.79 -21.53
CA LEU A 43 -48.76 -16.84 -20.69
C LEU A 43 -47.39 -17.36 -20.24
N ARG A 44 -47.26 -18.71 -20.12
CA ARG A 44 -46.01 -19.38 -19.80
C ARG A 44 -44.91 -19.12 -20.87
N CYS A 45 -45.29 -19.20 -22.15
CA CYS A 45 -44.35 -18.94 -23.26
C CYS A 45 -43.95 -17.46 -23.31
N LEU A 46 -44.92 -16.56 -23.12
CA LEU A 46 -44.66 -15.12 -23.09
C LEU A 46 -43.74 -14.72 -21.95
N ASN A 47 -43.94 -15.27 -20.75
CA ASN A 47 -43.05 -15.03 -19.61
C ASN A 47 -41.66 -15.62 -19.81
N THR A 48 -41.52 -16.78 -20.50
CA THR A 48 -40.21 -17.36 -20.82
C THR A 48 -39.44 -16.47 -21.78
N LEU A 49 -40.10 -15.92 -22.78
CA LEU A 49 -39.48 -14.96 -23.70
C LEU A 49 -39.10 -13.65 -22.98
N LEU A 50 -39.96 -13.16 -22.10
CA LEU A 50 -39.65 -11.98 -21.28
C LEU A 50 -38.41 -12.19 -20.41
N MET A 51 -38.26 -13.39 -19.82
CA MET A 51 -37.06 -13.78 -19.08
C MET A 51 -35.82 -13.85 -19.97
N ALA A 52 -35.93 -14.33 -21.21
CA ALA A 52 -34.83 -14.37 -22.17
C ALA A 52 -34.38 -12.93 -22.55
N LEU A 53 -35.34 -12.04 -22.83
CA LEU A 53 -35.06 -10.62 -23.08
C LEU A 53 -34.37 -9.95 -21.86
N ALA A 54 -34.82 -10.28 -20.64
CA ALA A 54 -34.25 -9.80 -19.40
C ALA A 54 -32.78 -10.22 -19.24
N ARG A 55 -32.45 -11.49 -19.54
CA ARG A 55 -31.08 -12.02 -19.48
C ARG A 55 -30.11 -11.26 -20.39
N HIS A 56 -30.60 -10.85 -21.56
CA HIS A 56 -29.82 -10.07 -22.54
C HIS A 56 -29.89 -8.56 -22.31
N ARG A 57 -30.50 -8.10 -21.21
CA ARG A 57 -30.65 -6.67 -20.83
C ARG A 57 -31.34 -5.81 -21.91
N MET A 58 -32.25 -6.41 -22.70
CA MET A 58 -32.99 -5.72 -23.76
C MET A 58 -34.21 -4.99 -23.19
N LEU A 59 -34.01 -3.99 -22.33
CA LEU A 59 -35.05 -3.31 -21.57
C LEU A 59 -36.13 -2.64 -22.45
N PRO A 60 -35.79 -1.89 -23.53
CA PRO A 60 -36.79 -1.27 -24.40
C PRO A 60 -37.68 -2.31 -25.10
N ASP A 61 -37.08 -3.41 -25.55
CA ASP A 61 -37.83 -4.49 -26.19
C ASP A 61 -38.73 -5.22 -25.18
N MET A 62 -38.25 -5.39 -23.93
CA MET A 62 -39.06 -5.93 -22.82
C MET A 62 -40.29 -5.08 -22.52
N GLU A 63 -40.13 -3.76 -22.44
CA GLU A 63 -41.22 -2.82 -22.14
C GLU A 63 -42.25 -2.84 -23.26
N SER A 64 -41.80 -2.76 -24.52
CA SER A 64 -42.65 -2.86 -25.70
C SER A 64 -43.41 -4.20 -25.76
N PHE A 65 -42.72 -5.30 -25.44
CA PHE A 65 -43.32 -6.62 -25.39
C PHE A 65 -44.34 -6.74 -24.26
N ALA A 66 -43.97 -6.33 -23.04
CA ALA A 66 -44.85 -6.38 -21.88
C ALA A 66 -46.08 -5.49 -22.03
N SER A 67 -45.96 -4.31 -22.69
CA SER A 67 -47.11 -3.41 -22.93
C SER A 67 -48.19 -4.02 -23.81
N ARG A 68 -47.78 -4.90 -24.73
CA ARG A 68 -48.68 -5.57 -25.70
C ARG A 68 -49.22 -6.92 -25.20
N MET A 69 -48.74 -7.41 -24.03
CA MET A 69 -49.27 -8.66 -23.47
C MET A 69 -50.72 -8.50 -23.03
N PRO A 70 -51.62 -9.46 -23.40
CA PRO A 70 -53.06 -9.36 -23.13
C PRO A 70 -53.38 -9.50 -21.65
N ALA A 71 -52.60 -10.24 -20.92
CA ALA A 71 -52.72 -10.40 -19.48
C ALA A 71 -51.32 -10.45 -18.86
N ARG A 72 -51.18 -9.90 -17.66
CA ARG A 72 -49.93 -9.92 -16.86
C ARG A 72 -50.23 -10.57 -15.53
N ASN A 73 -49.41 -11.51 -15.16
CA ASN A 73 -49.48 -12.15 -13.86
C ASN A 73 -48.32 -11.70 -12.96
N LEU A 74 -48.31 -12.17 -11.72
CA LEU A 74 -47.25 -11.86 -10.74
C LEU A 74 -45.84 -12.12 -11.32
N ARG A 75 -45.67 -13.25 -12.03
CA ARG A 75 -44.35 -13.61 -12.64
C ARG A 75 -43.91 -12.62 -13.71
N THR A 76 -44.84 -12.07 -14.51
CA THR A 76 -44.55 -11.04 -15.51
C THR A 76 -43.98 -9.79 -14.84
N TYR A 77 -44.69 -9.30 -13.82
CA TYR A 77 -44.25 -8.10 -13.08
C TYR A 77 -42.95 -8.32 -12.32
N THR A 78 -42.77 -9.47 -11.65
CA THR A 78 -41.56 -9.81 -10.95
C THR A 78 -40.35 -9.88 -11.89
N THR A 79 -40.52 -10.43 -13.11
CA THR A 79 -39.46 -10.45 -14.13
C THR A 79 -39.08 -9.05 -14.59
N LEU A 80 -40.06 -8.15 -14.82
CA LEU A 80 -39.81 -6.74 -15.16
C LEU A 80 -39.08 -6.02 -14.01
N ILE A 81 -39.59 -6.12 -12.79
CA ILE A 81 -38.97 -5.52 -11.60
C ILE A 81 -37.51 -5.96 -11.46
N ASN A 82 -37.24 -7.28 -11.57
CA ASN A 82 -35.92 -7.81 -11.47
C ASN A 82 -34.99 -7.27 -12.57
N ALA A 83 -35.44 -7.22 -13.81
CA ALA A 83 -34.66 -6.72 -14.94
C ALA A 83 -34.24 -5.25 -14.74
N TYR A 84 -35.21 -4.39 -14.34
CA TYR A 84 -34.93 -2.98 -14.08
C TYR A 84 -34.05 -2.76 -12.83
N CYS A 85 -34.25 -3.53 -11.77
CA CYS A 85 -33.36 -3.51 -10.59
C CYS A 85 -31.93 -3.92 -10.93
N LEU A 86 -31.75 -4.94 -11.79
CA LEU A 86 -30.44 -5.37 -12.26
C LEU A 86 -29.74 -4.35 -13.18
N ALA A 87 -30.53 -3.57 -13.90
CA ALA A 87 -30.06 -2.50 -14.78
C ALA A 87 -29.80 -1.17 -14.03
N GLY A 88 -30.19 -1.07 -12.76
CA GLY A 88 -30.05 0.15 -11.96
C GLY A 88 -31.17 1.18 -12.12
N ASP A 89 -32.18 0.92 -13.00
CA ASP A 89 -33.32 1.82 -13.16
C ASP A 89 -34.42 1.54 -12.11
N LEU A 90 -34.14 1.98 -10.91
CA LEU A 90 -35.03 1.84 -9.75
C LEU A 90 -36.39 2.60 -9.91
N PRO A 91 -36.42 3.79 -10.54
CA PRO A 91 -37.67 4.47 -10.85
C PRO A 91 -38.60 3.63 -11.71
N ALA A 92 -38.08 2.98 -12.77
CA ALA A 92 -38.87 2.08 -13.61
C ALA A 92 -39.37 0.85 -12.84
N ALA A 93 -38.50 0.23 -12.05
CA ALA A 93 -38.87 -0.89 -11.17
C ALA A 93 -40.03 -0.52 -10.22
N LYS A 94 -39.98 0.68 -9.61
CA LYS A 94 -41.09 1.20 -8.76
C LYS A 94 -42.39 1.40 -9.53
N ARG A 95 -42.31 1.88 -10.78
CA ARG A 95 -43.52 2.01 -11.65
C ARG A 95 -44.17 0.65 -11.89
N HIS A 96 -43.38 -0.39 -12.13
CA HIS A 96 -43.90 -1.75 -12.32
C HIS A 96 -44.48 -2.34 -11.04
N LEU A 97 -43.88 -2.06 -9.88
CA LEU A 97 -44.46 -2.43 -8.59
C LEU A 97 -45.80 -1.75 -8.34
N ALA A 98 -45.91 -0.45 -8.65
CA ALA A 98 -47.16 0.29 -8.54
C ALA A 98 -48.23 -0.27 -9.51
N SER A 99 -47.82 -0.71 -10.70
CA SER A 99 -48.72 -1.34 -11.68
C SER A 99 -49.19 -2.73 -11.24
N LEU A 100 -48.31 -3.50 -10.57
CA LEU A 100 -48.65 -4.78 -9.96
C LEU A 100 -49.69 -4.61 -8.86
N LEU A 101 -49.50 -3.63 -7.97
CA LEU A 101 -50.45 -3.31 -6.89
C LEU A 101 -51.81 -2.83 -7.41
N ARG A 102 -51.81 -1.99 -8.48
CA ARG A 102 -53.05 -1.55 -9.15
C ARG A 102 -53.80 -2.70 -9.81
N ALA A 103 -53.09 -3.74 -10.25
CA ALA A 103 -53.70 -4.95 -10.77
C ALA A 103 -54.26 -5.88 -9.68
N GLY A 104 -54.26 -5.47 -8.42
CA GLY A 104 -54.77 -6.26 -7.29
C GLY A 104 -53.88 -7.44 -6.89
N LEU A 105 -52.63 -7.50 -7.40
CA LEU A 105 -51.69 -8.59 -7.09
C LEU A 105 -50.82 -8.21 -5.92
N ALA A 106 -50.57 -9.16 -5.01
CA ALA A 106 -49.60 -8.98 -3.91
C ALA A 106 -48.20 -9.30 -4.41
N PRO A 107 -47.18 -8.43 -4.13
CA PRO A 107 -45.80 -8.73 -4.43
C PRO A 107 -45.29 -9.98 -3.64
N ASP A 108 -44.52 -10.81 -4.30
CA ASP A 108 -43.89 -11.99 -3.69
C ASP A 108 -42.50 -11.70 -3.12
N SER A 109 -41.93 -12.68 -2.44
CA SER A 109 -40.58 -12.59 -1.88
C SER A 109 -39.52 -12.29 -2.96
N HIS A 110 -39.74 -12.75 -4.20
CA HIS A 110 -38.80 -12.50 -5.31
C HIS A 110 -38.83 -11.03 -5.77
N ALA A 111 -40.00 -10.39 -5.81
CA ALA A 111 -40.12 -8.98 -6.15
C ALA A 111 -39.38 -8.10 -5.13
N TYR A 112 -39.62 -8.34 -3.83
CA TYR A 112 -38.92 -7.60 -2.78
C TYR A 112 -37.42 -7.86 -2.76
N THR A 113 -36.98 -9.11 -2.95
CA THR A 113 -35.55 -9.46 -3.05
C THR A 113 -34.88 -8.75 -4.22
N SER A 114 -35.56 -8.61 -5.36
CA SER A 114 -35.05 -7.84 -6.50
C SER A 114 -34.81 -6.38 -6.13
N PHE A 115 -35.71 -5.76 -5.35
CA PHE A 115 -35.49 -4.40 -4.83
C PHE A 115 -34.32 -4.32 -3.84
N VAL A 116 -34.19 -5.26 -2.92
CA VAL A 116 -33.03 -5.31 -2.00
C VAL A 116 -31.76 -5.34 -2.81
N LEU A 117 -31.66 -6.25 -3.80
CA LEU A 117 -30.48 -6.37 -4.66
C LEU A 117 -30.23 -5.10 -5.48
N GLY A 118 -31.29 -4.51 -6.06
CA GLY A 118 -31.18 -3.28 -6.84
C GLY A 118 -30.72 -2.08 -6.02
N TYR A 119 -31.23 -1.91 -4.80
CA TYR A 119 -30.80 -0.86 -3.89
C TYR A 119 -29.38 -1.07 -3.39
N CYS A 120 -28.98 -2.31 -3.09
CA CYS A 120 -27.59 -2.62 -2.72
C CYS A 120 -26.61 -2.27 -3.84
N ARG A 121 -26.93 -2.61 -5.09
CA ARG A 121 -26.10 -2.26 -6.25
C ARG A 121 -26.01 -0.75 -6.52
N ALA A 122 -27.07 -0.02 -6.21
CA ALA A 122 -27.10 1.44 -6.34
C ALA A 122 -26.47 2.18 -5.14
N GLY A 123 -25.92 1.44 -4.15
CA GLY A 123 -25.34 2.04 -2.94
C GLY A 123 -26.38 2.61 -1.94
N LEU A 124 -27.70 2.41 -2.20
CA LEU A 124 -28.80 2.95 -1.40
C LEU A 124 -29.17 1.97 -0.26
N LEU A 125 -28.23 1.65 0.62
CA LEU A 125 -28.37 0.62 1.65
C LEU A 125 -29.50 0.88 2.64
N SER A 126 -29.75 2.14 3.00
CA SER A 126 -30.86 2.52 3.89
C SER A 126 -32.22 2.10 3.31
N HIS A 127 -32.39 2.19 1.98
CA HIS A 127 -33.59 1.74 1.29
C HIS A 127 -33.66 0.21 1.21
N ALA A 128 -32.52 -0.45 0.98
CA ALA A 128 -32.45 -1.92 0.97
C ALA A 128 -32.87 -2.48 2.34
N CYS A 129 -32.33 -1.93 3.44
CA CYS A 129 -32.70 -2.32 4.80
C CYS A 129 -34.18 -2.08 5.09
N ARG A 130 -34.76 -0.94 4.66
CA ARG A 130 -36.21 -0.70 4.82
C ARG A 130 -37.04 -1.74 4.12
N VAL A 131 -36.73 -2.08 2.86
CA VAL A 131 -37.44 -3.13 2.12
C VAL A 131 -37.30 -4.47 2.82
N PHE A 132 -36.12 -4.81 3.28
CA PHE A 132 -35.83 -6.05 4.00
C PHE A 132 -36.64 -6.18 5.30
N VAL A 133 -36.79 -5.10 6.07
CA VAL A 133 -37.59 -5.07 7.29
C VAL A 133 -39.10 -5.13 6.97
N LEU A 134 -39.53 -4.52 5.86
CA LEU A 134 -40.95 -4.54 5.44
C LEU A 134 -41.45 -5.90 4.95
N MET A 135 -40.58 -6.80 4.48
CA MET A 135 -40.96 -8.10 3.92
C MET A 135 -41.87 -8.94 4.87
N PRO A 136 -41.46 -9.21 6.12
CA PRO A 136 -42.32 -9.99 7.03
C PRO A 136 -43.64 -9.27 7.37
N LEU A 137 -43.58 -7.94 7.52
CA LEU A 137 -44.77 -7.13 7.79
C LEU A 137 -45.83 -7.19 6.66
N ARG A 138 -45.40 -7.54 5.45
CA ARG A 138 -46.23 -7.75 4.27
C ARG A 138 -46.55 -9.24 4.02
N GLY A 139 -46.25 -10.12 4.95
CA GLY A 139 -46.47 -11.57 4.83
C GLY A 139 -45.52 -12.30 3.88
N CYS A 140 -44.42 -11.66 3.48
CA CYS A 140 -43.41 -12.26 2.63
C CYS A 140 -42.22 -12.75 3.46
N ALA A 141 -41.96 -14.05 3.46
CA ALA A 141 -40.82 -14.63 4.15
C ALA A 141 -39.51 -14.19 3.49
N ARG A 142 -38.50 -13.88 4.32
CA ARG A 142 -37.11 -13.67 3.87
C ARG A 142 -36.52 -15.01 3.49
N THR A 143 -35.81 -15.05 2.37
CA THR A 143 -35.13 -16.27 1.90
C THR A 143 -33.65 -16.13 2.04
N VAL A 144 -32.90 -17.24 1.99
CA VAL A 144 -31.43 -17.24 1.97
C VAL A 144 -30.88 -16.25 0.94
N PHE A 145 -31.50 -16.21 -0.25
CA PHE A 145 -31.12 -15.30 -1.32
C PHE A 145 -31.34 -13.82 -0.96
N THR A 146 -32.39 -13.50 -0.20
CA THR A 146 -32.64 -12.13 0.30
C THR A 146 -31.57 -11.69 1.29
N TYR A 147 -31.21 -12.58 2.21
CA TYR A 147 -30.12 -12.35 3.16
C TYR A 147 -28.77 -12.17 2.45
N THR A 148 -28.44 -13.07 1.51
CA THR A 148 -27.19 -12.98 0.75
C THR A 148 -27.09 -11.66 -0.02
N ALA A 149 -28.19 -11.21 -0.65
CA ALA A 149 -28.22 -9.94 -1.38
C ALA A 149 -27.94 -8.73 -0.48
N LEU A 150 -28.54 -8.71 0.73
CA LEU A 150 -28.34 -7.63 1.70
C LEU A 150 -26.93 -7.69 2.31
N LEU A 151 -26.48 -8.88 2.72
CA LEU A 151 -25.14 -9.09 3.27
C LEU A 151 -24.04 -8.69 2.29
N HIS A 152 -24.20 -9.07 1.01
CA HIS A 152 -23.26 -8.66 -0.04
C HIS A 152 -23.22 -7.13 -0.22
N GLY A 153 -24.38 -6.47 -0.15
CA GLY A 153 -24.44 -5.01 -0.21
C GLY A 153 -23.79 -4.33 0.99
N LEU A 154 -24.04 -4.81 2.21
CA LEU A 154 -23.47 -4.27 3.45
C LEU A 154 -21.95 -4.49 3.52
N CYS A 155 -21.49 -5.69 3.22
CA CYS A 155 -20.06 -6.03 3.17
C CYS A 155 -19.31 -5.20 2.11
N GLY A 156 -19.91 -5.05 0.92
CA GLY A 156 -19.33 -4.25 -0.16
C GLY A 156 -19.21 -2.75 0.16
N ALA A 157 -20.05 -2.24 1.06
CA ALA A 157 -19.98 -0.86 1.56
C ALA A 157 -19.17 -0.69 2.85
N GLY A 158 -18.53 -1.76 3.34
CA GLY A 158 -17.75 -1.72 4.59
C GLY A 158 -18.58 -1.69 5.89
N MET A 159 -19.92 -1.84 5.79
CA MET A 159 -20.83 -1.85 6.94
C MET A 159 -20.88 -3.25 7.59
N VAL A 160 -19.72 -3.71 8.06
CA VAL A 160 -19.56 -5.10 8.51
C VAL A 160 -20.27 -5.38 9.83
N ARG A 161 -20.42 -4.37 10.72
CA ARG A 161 -21.14 -4.53 12.00
C ARG A 161 -22.62 -4.83 11.75
N GLU A 162 -23.23 -4.11 10.83
CA GLU A 162 -24.60 -4.31 10.41
C GLU A 162 -24.79 -5.64 9.68
N ALA A 163 -23.80 -6.05 8.87
CA ALA A 163 -23.81 -7.35 8.22
C ALA A 163 -23.81 -8.50 9.24
N VAL A 164 -22.99 -8.43 10.29
CA VAL A 164 -22.96 -9.42 11.37
C VAL A 164 -24.31 -9.48 12.09
N ALA A 165 -24.94 -8.33 12.37
CA ALA A 165 -26.27 -8.29 12.98
C ALA A 165 -27.35 -8.94 12.10
N VAL A 166 -27.31 -8.68 10.78
CA VAL A 166 -28.23 -9.30 9.80
C VAL A 166 -27.99 -10.80 9.70
N PHE A 167 -26.73 -11.25 9.72
CA PHE A 167 -26.36 -12.67 9.71
C PHE A 167 -26.87 -13.40 10.97
N ALA A 168 -26.71 -12.79 12.16
CA ALA A 168 -27.26 -13.34 13.38
C ALA A 168 -28.80 -13.46 13.32
N GLY A 169 -29.49 -12.47 12.75
CA GLY A 169 -30.93 -12.48 12.53
C GLY A 169 -31.39 -13.57 11.57
N MET A 170 -30.55 -14.01 10.63
CA MET A 170 -30.88 -15.06 9.67
C MET A 170 -31.19 -16.40 10.35
N ARG A 171 -30.41 -16.77 11.35
CA ARG A 171 -30.63 -18.00 12.14
C ARG A 171 -31.90 -17.88 12.97
N ALA A 172 -32.19 -16.69 13.54
CA ALA A 172 -33.40 -16.45 14.31
C ALA A 172 -34.68 -16.55 13.45
N ASP A 173 -34.61 -16.17 12.17
CA ASP A 173 -35.71 -16.31 11.20
C ASP A 173 -35.85 -17.76 10.65
N GLY A 174 -35.06 -18.73 11.15
CA GLY A 174 -35.08 -20.14 10.73
C GLY A 174 -34.46 -20.38 9.35
N CYS A 175 -33.70 -19.42 8.81
CA CYS A 175 -32.98 -19.58 7.55
C CYS A 175 -31.56 -20.08 7.82
N ALA A 176 -31.25 -21.33 7.45
CA ALA A 176 -29.90 -21.85 7.56
C ALA A 176 -28.96 -21.16 6.53
N PRO A 177 -27.78 -20.64 6.98
CA PRO A 177 -26.81 -20.06 6.07
C PRO A 177 -26.24 -21.12 5.12
N ASP A 178 -26.12 -20.77 3.85
CA ASP A 178 -25.50 -21.60 2.82
C ASP A 178 -24.02 -21.19 2.59
N THR A 179 -23.36 -21.92 1.69
CA THR A 179 -21.96 -21.64 1.34
C THR A 179 -21.74 -20.21 0.81
N HIS A 180 -22.73 -19.66 0.12
CA HIS A 180 -22.61 -18.29 -0.41
C HIS A 180 -22.71 -17.24 0.69
N VAL A 181 -23.56 -17.48 1.71
CA VAL A 181 -23.68 -16.60 2.88
C VAL A 181 -22.36 -16.59 3.65
N TYR A 182 -21.81 -17.78 3.98
CA TYR A 182 -20.53 -17.87 4.66
C TYR A 182 -19.40 -17.23 3.86
N ALA A 183 -19.29 -17.49 2.55
CA ALA A 183 -18.29 -16.86 1.69
C ALA A 183 -18.41 -15.33 1.67
N THR A 184 -19.63 -14.81 1.62
CA THR A 184 -19.89 -13.36 1.64
C THR A 184 -19.49 -12.73 2.98
N MET A 185 -19.79 -13.38 4.11
CA MET A 185 -19.44 -12.91 5.44
C MET A 185 -17.92 -12.95 5.66
N VAL A 186 -17.27 -14.06 5.30
CA VAL A 186 -15.81 -14.21 5.39
C VAL A 186 -15.13 -13.13 4.54
N HIS A 187 -15.55 -12.95 3.29
CA HIS A 187 -15.01 -11.91 2.42
C HIS A 187 -15.22 -10.50 2.98
N GLY A 188 -16.41 -10.20 3.52
CA GLY A 188 -16.71 -8.91 4.14
C GLY A 188 -15.87 -8.62 5.39
N LEU A 189 -15.72 -9.60 6.28
CA LEU A 189 -14.88 -9.50 7.48
C LEU A 189 -13.41 -9.31 7.11
N CYS A 190 -12.90 -10.09 6.16
CA CYS A 190 -11.54 -9.97 5.64
C CYS A 190 -11.29 -8.60 4.99
N GLY A 191 -12.22 -8.11 4.18
CA GLY A 191 -12.14 -6.79 3.56
C GLY A 191 -12.11 -5.62 4.55
N ALA A 192 -12.68 -5.82 5.76
CA ALA A 192 -12.62 -4.87 6.86
C ALA A 192 -11.41 -5.05 7.80
N GLY A 193 -10.47 -5.93 7.46
CA GLY A 193 -9.30 -6.23 8.30
C GLY A 193 -9.59 -7.07 9.55
N ARG A 194 -10.81 -7.65 9.68
CA ARG A 194 -11.26 -8.46 10.83
C ARG A 194 -11.09 -9.95 10.55
N THR A 195 -9.89 -10.35 10.10
CA THR A 195 -9.59 -11.74 9.68
C THR A 195 -9.75 -12.76 10.80
N GLY A 196 -9.42 -12.41 12.05
CA GLY A 196 -9.61 -13.27 13.20
C GLY A 196 -11.08 -13.64 13.45
N GLU A 197 -12.00 -12.70 13.25
CA GLU A 197 -13.44 -12.98 13.39
C GLU A 197 -13.97 -13.83 12.24
N ALA A 198 -13.40 -13.69 11.04
CA ALA A 198 -13.72 -14.57 9.93
C ALA A 198 -13.33 -16.02 10.20
N GLU A 199 -12.18 -16.25 10.86
CA GLU A 199 -11.78 -17.60 11.29
C GLU A 199 -12.68 -18.17 12.37
N VAL A 200 -13.04 -17.38 13.37
CA VAL A 200 -13.98 -17.82 14.43
C VAL A 200 -15.32 -18.21 13.81
N LEU A 201 -15.86 -17.35 12.92
CA LEU A 201 -17.12 -17.64 12.21
C LEU A 201 -17.04 -18.95 11.43
N LEU A 202 -15.93 -19.21 10.75
CA LEU A 202 -15.73 -20.43 9.99
C LEU A 202 -15.56 -21.66 10.91
N ALA A 203 -14.85 -21.51 12.03
CA ALA A 203 -14.69 -22.57 13.01
C ALA A 203 -16.03 -22.96 13.64
N GLU A 204 -16.87 -21.99 13.99
CA GLU A 204 -18.24 -22.21 14.47
C GLU A 204 -19.10 -22.95 13.43
N ALA A 205 -19.04 -22.49 12.17
CA ALA A 205 -19.77 -23.14 11.08
C ALA A 205 -19.33 -24.60 10.88
N MET A 206 -18.03 -24.88 10.94
CA MET A 206 -17.48 -26.24 10.83
C MET A 206 -17.90 -27.12 12.00
N ALA A 207 -18.00 -26.58 13.21
CA ALA A 207 -18.52 -27.32 14.40
C ALA A 207 -20.00 -27.69 14.24
N GLU A 208 -20.78 -26.90 13.48
CA GLU A 208 -22.17 -27.15 13.11
C GLU A 208 -22.31 -28.13 11.91
N GLY A 209 -21.19 -28.63 11.37
CA GLY A 209 -21.18 -29.60 10.26
C GLY A 209 -21.08 -28.94 8.86
N PHE A 210 -20.74 -27.65 8.80
CA PHE A 210 -20.50 -27.00 7.51
C PHE A 210 -19.12 -27.39 6.95
N GLU A 211 -19.09 -27.84 5.69
CA GLU A 211 -17.84 -28.11 4.97
C GLU A 211 -17.49 -26.92 4.05
N PRO A 212 -16.41 -26.18 4.37
CA PRO A 212 -15.98 -25.07 3.54
C PRO A 212 -15.51 -25.55 2.16
N ASN A 213 -15.96 -24.89 1.12
CA ASN A 213 -15.50 -25.14 -0.24
C ASN A 213 -14.33 -24.18 -0.62
N VAL A 214 -13.80 -24.38 -1.83
CA VAL A 214 -12.71 -23.57 -2.41
C VAL A 214 -13.00 -22.07 -2.34
N VAL A 215 -14.27 -21.63 -2.48
CA VAL A 215 -14.64 -20.21 -2.48
C VAL A 215 -14.44 -19.57 -1.10
N VAL A 216 -14.79 -20.29 -0.03
CA VAL A 216 -14.62 -19.82 1.35
C VAL A 216 -13.13 -19.75 1.72
N TYR A 217 -12.36 -20.78 1.36
CA TYR A 217 -10.91 -20.78 1.59
C TYR A 217 -10.22 -19.66 0.83
N ASN A 218 -10.58 -19.42 -0.45
CA ASN A 218 -10.02 -18.31 -1.22
C ASN A 218 -10.34 -16.95 -0.59
N ALA A 219 -11.55 -16.77 -0.04
CA ALA A 219 -11.90 -15.53 0.64
C ALA A 219 -11.02 -15.26 1.89
N LEU A 220 -10.68 -16.33 2.65
CA LEU A 220 -9.73 -16.22 3.77
C LEU A 220 -8.31 -15.93 3.31
N ILE A 221 -7.83 -16.64 2.29
CA ILE A 221 -6.49 -16.46 1.72
C ILE A 221 -6.33 -15.02 1.23
N ASP A 222 -7.30 -14.50 0.47
CA ASP A 222 -7.31 -13.11 -0.01
C ASP A 222 -7.29 -12.12 1.17
N GLY A 223 -8.09 -12.39 2.22
CA GLY A 223 -8.13 -11.58 3.43
C GLY A 223 -6.77 -11.50 4.13
N TYR A 224 -6.11 -12.63 4.36
CA TYR A 224 -4.78 -12.67 4.97
C TYR A 224 -3.71 -12.05 4.07
N CYS A 225 -3.77 -12.27 2.75
CA CYS A 225 -2.85 -11.64 1.80
C CYS A 225 -2.98 -10.11 1.80
N ASN A 226 -4.20 -9.58 1.91
CA ASN A 226 -4.45 -8.14 1.98
C ASN A 226 -4.08 -7.54 3.34
N ALA A 227 -4.17 -8.31 4.44
CA ALA A 227 -3.69 -7.93 5.76
C ALA A 227 -2.16 -7.99 5.90
N GLY A 228 -1.46 -8.64 4.95
CA GLY A 228 -0.01 -8.86 4.99
C GLY A 228 0.43 -10.11 5.75
N ASP A 229 -0.52 -10.88 6.33
CA ASP A 229 -0.25 -12.07 7.14
C ASP A 229 -0.07 -13.32 6.25
N LEU A 230 0.99 -13.31 5.46
CA LEU A 230 1.24 -14.36 4.45
C LEU A 230 1.43 -15.76 5.05
N GLU A 231 1.93 -15.86 6.28
CA GLU A 231 2.12 -17.15 6.93
C GLU A 231 0.78 -17.82 7.28
N LEU A 232 -0.20 -17.02 7.72
CA LEU A 232 -1.55 -17.50 7.95
C LEU A 232 -2.24 -17.85 6.63
N ALA A 233 -2.03 -17.07 5.57
CA ALA A 233 -2.54 -17.40 4.23
C ALA A 233 -2.04 -18.76 3.73
N VAL A 234 -0.75 -19.07 3.94
CA VAL A 234 -0.17 -20.38 3.59
C VAL A 234 -0.74 -21.50 4.46
N LYS A 235 -0.89 -21.29 5.76
CA LYS A 235 -1.53 -22.27 6.66
C LYS A 235 -2.97 -22.59 6.25
N VAL A 236 -3.71 -21.58 5.80
CA VAL A 236 -5.08 -21.79 5.27
C VAL A 236 -5.04 -22.58 3.97
N TYR A 237 -4.09 -22.32 3.08
CA TYR A 237 -3.87 -23.09 1.87
C TYR A 237 -3.53 -24.57 2.17
N GLU A 238 -2.61 -24.83 3.11
CA GLU A 238 -2.26 -26.19 3.53
C GLU A 238 -3.46 -26.91 4.17
N ARG A 239 -4.25 -26.23 5.01
CA ARG A 239 -5.48 -26.77 5.61
C ARG A 239 -6.53 -27.11 4.54
N MET A 240 -6.65 -26.29 3.48
CA MET A 240 -7.52 -26.56 2.34
C MET A 240 -7.12 -27.84 1.60
N ASP A 241 -5.83 -28.02 1.36
CA ASP A 241 -5.30 -29.22 0.69
C ASP A 241 -5.49 -30.50 1.54
N LEU A 242 -5.21 -30.43 2.86
CA LEU A 242 -5.44 -31.52 3.81
C LEU A 242 -6.91 -31.94 3.89
N LYS A 243 -7.86 -31.05 3.64
CA LYS A 243 -9.30 -31.33 3.59
C LYS A 243 -9.78 -31.85 2.24
N GLY A 244 -8.88 -32.08 1.29
CA GLY A 244 -9.21 -32.58 -0.05
C GLY A 244 -9.84 -31.53 -0.97
N CYS A 245 -9.82 -30.26 -0.60
CA CYS A 245 -10.22 -29.15 -1.46
C CYS A 245 -9.05 -28.77 -2.34
N SER A 246 -9.01 -29.22 -3.60
CA SER A 246 -7.94 -28.87 -4.53
C SER A 246 -7.90 -27.37 -4.83
N ALA A 247 -6.71 -26.77 -4.72
CA ALA A 247 -6.49 -25.38 -5.10
C ALA A 247 -6.74 -25.14 -6.58
N ASN A 248 -7.31 -24.02 -6.92
CA ASN A 248 -7.60 -23.63 -8.30
C ASN A 248 -6.72 -22.44 -8.74
N VAL A 249 -6.86 -22.01 -9.99
CA VAL A 249 -6.14 -20.86 -10.56
C VAL A 249 -6.28 -19.62 -9.67
N ARG A 250 -7.46 -19.40 -9.09
CA ARG A 250 -7.73 -18.24 -8.22
C ARG A 250 -6.94 -18.32 -6.91
N THR A 251 -6.90 -19.50 -6.26
CA THR A 251 -6.12 -19.72 -5.03
C THR A 251 -4.66 -19.36 -5.20
N TYR A 252 -4.03 -19.90 -6.27
CA TYR A 252 -2.62 -19.58 -6.56
C TYR A 252 -2.43 -18.11 -6.92
N THR A 253 -3.34 -17.52 -7.70
CA THR A 253 -3.25 -16.10 -8.08
C THR A 253 -3.32 -15.19 -6.86
N GLU A 254 -4.21 -15.42 -5.91
CA GLU A 254 -4.35 -14.64 -4.67
C GLU A 254 -3.08 -14.72 -3.80
N LEU A 255 -2.53 -15.94 -3.63
CA LEU A 255 -1.26 -16.13 -2.90
C LEU A 255 -0.10 -15.42 -3.61
N ILE A 256 0.05 -15.60 -4.92
CA ILE A 256 1.10 -14.95 -5.72
C ILE A 256 0.99 -13.43 -5.61
N CYS A 257 -0.21 -12.86 -5.73
CA CYS A 257 -0.46 -11.43 -5.56
C CYS A 257 -0.05 -10.95 -4.16
N GLY A 258 -0.40 -11.69 -3.11
CA GLY A 258 -0.04 -11.36 -1.73
C GLY A 258 1.48 -11.34 -1.52
N PHE A 259 2.18 -12.38 -1.98
CA PHE A 259 3.65 -12.46 -1.89
C PHE A 259 4.34 -11.36 -2.70
N CYS A 260 3.85 -11.04 -3.91
CA CYS A 260 4.38 -9.97 -4.74
C CYS A 260 4.18 -8.58 -4.09
N LYS A 261 3.00 -8.32 -3.52
CA LYS A 261 2.73 -7.06 -2.79
C LYS A 261 3.66 -6.87 -1.59
N SER A 262 4.00 -7.96 -0.90
CA SER A 262 4.90 -7.94 0.27
C SER A 262 6.39 -8.02 -0.09
N GLY A 263 6.75 -7.94 -1.37
CA GLY A 263 8.14 -7.98 -1.84
C GLY A 263 8.82 -9.36 -1.81
N LYS A 264 8.10 -10.43 -1.38
CA LYS A 264 8.64 -11.81 -1.30
C LYS A 264 8.48 -12.55 -2.64
N VAL A 265 9.05 -11.99 -3.70
CA VAL A 265 8.85 -12.45 -5.08
C VAL A 265 9.37 -13.87 -5.32
N ASP A 266 10.43 -14.29 -4.63
CA ASP A 266 10.99 -15.64 -4.77
C ASP A 266 9.98 -16.71 -4.35
N ARG A 267 9.25 -16.49 -3.23
CA ARG A 267 8.16 -17.38 -2.80
C ARG A 267 6.98 -17.37 -3.77
N ALA A 268 6.67 -16.21 -4.37
CA ALA A 268 5.65 -16.11 -5.42
C ALA A 268 6.04 -16.93 -6.66
N MET A 269 7.33 -16.93 -7.05
CA MET A 269 7.84 -17.75 -8.16
C MET A 269 7.74 -19.25 -7.88
N VAL A 270 8.00 -19.69 -6.64
CA VAL A 270 7.82 -21.09 -6.25
C VAL A 270 6.35 -21.51 -6.38
N LEU A 271 5.42 -20.65 -5.92
CA LEU A 271 3.98 -20.92 -6.07
C LEU A 271 3.55 -20.95 -7.55
N PHE A 272 4.12 -20.09 -8.38
CA PHE A 272 3.88 -20.09 -9.82
C PHE A 272 4.34 -21.40 -10.47
N SER A 273 5.53 -21.91 -10.11
CA SER A 273 6.03 -23.20 -10.59
C SER A 273 5.09 -24.34 -10.16
N ARG A 274 4.66 -24.37 -8.89
CA ARG A 274 3.69 -25.37 -8.41
C ARG A 274 2.34 -25.30 -9.12
N MET A 275 1.87 -24.09 -9.44
CA MET A 275 0.65 -23.88 -10.23
C MET A 275 0.76 -24.54 -11.61
N VAL A 276 1.89 -24.34 -12.30
CA VAL A 276 2.16 -24.91 -13.64
C VAL A 276 2.33 -26.43 -13.54
N GLU A 277 3.04 -26.94 -12.54
CA GLU A 277 3.21 -28.39 -12.27
C GLU A 277 1.88 -29.08 -11.97
N ALA A 278 0.94 -28.39 -11.32
CA ALA A 278 -0.42 -28.88 -11.09
C ALA A 278 -1.31 -28.84 -12.36
N GLY A 279 -0.76 -28.45 -13.51
CA GLY A 279 -1.50 -28.36 -14.78
C GLY A 279 -2.48 -27.19 -14.87
N LEU A 280 -2.40 -26.23 -13.95
CA LEU A 280 -3.26 -25.06 -13.92
C LEU A 280 -2.66 -23.95 -14.77
N ALA A 281 -3.37 -23.54 -15.83
CA ALA A 281 -2.90 -22.47 -16.72
C ALA A 281 -2.95 -21.10 -16.01
N PRO A 282 -1.80 -20.39 -15.85
CA PRO A 282 -1.78 -19.04 -15.32
C PRO A 282 -2.57 -18.08 -16.21
N ASN A 283 -3.27 -17.12 -15.57
CA ASN A 283 -4.05 -16.12 -16.29
C ASN A 283 -3.31 -14.77 -16.35
N VAL A 284 -3.92 -13.78 -17.04
CA VAL A 284 -3.37 -12.43 -17.17
C VAL A 284 -3.07 -11.79 -15.81
N VAL A 285 -3.92 -12.02 -14.81
CA VAL A 285 -3.74 -11.46 -13.46
C VAL A 285 -2.52 -12.04 -12.77
N THR A 286 -2.31 -13.36 -12.87
CA THR A 286 -1.15 -14.05 -12.29
C THR A 286 0.17 -13.51 -12.87
N TYR A 287 0.27 -13.42 -14.21
CA TYR A 287 1.46 -12.84 -14.86
C TYR A 287 1.66 -11.37 -14.50
N THR A 288 0.60 -10.57 -14.51
CA THR A 288 0.66 -9.14 -14.15
C THR A 288 1.17 -8.95 -12.71
N ALA A 289 0.70 -9.76 -11.77
CA ALA A 289 1.15 -9.70 -10.37
C ALA A 289 2.64 -10.05 -10.23
N LEU A 290 3.12 -11.08 -10.93
CA LEU A 290 4.54 -11.43 -10.94
C LEU A 290 5.40 -10.34 -11.56
N ILE A 291 4.99 -9.81 -12.71
CA ILE A 291 5.69 -8.69 -13.38
C ILE A 291 5.76 -7.49 -12.44
N GLN A 292 4.65 -7.15 -11.78
CA GLN A 292 4.61 -6.05 -10.80
C GLN A 292 5.57 -6.28 -9.63
N GLY A 293 5.55 -7.49 -9.05
CA GLY A 293 6.44 -7.85 -7.95
C GLY A 293 7.91 -7.74 -8.34
N GLN A 294 8.28 -8.25 -9.52
CA GLN A 294 9.63 -8.18 -10.05
C GLN A 294 10.06 -6.75 -10.38
N CYS A 295 9.17 -5.92 -10.96
CA CYS A 295 9.42 -4.51 -11.20
C CYS A 295 9.67 -3.75 -9.89
N ASN A 296 8.86 -3.98 -8.86
CA ASN A 296 9.02 -3.35 -7.56
C ASN A 296 10.33 -3.74 -6.87
N ASN A 297 10.76 -5.00 -7.00
CA ASN A 297 12.05 -5.48 -6.51
C ASN A 297 13.23 -5.08 -7.44
N GLY A 298 12.93 -4.44 -8.56
CA GLY A 298 13.92 -3.99 -9.52
C GLY A 298 14.55 -5.09 -10.38
N GLN A 299 13.96 -6.28 -10.43
CA GLN A 299 14.40 -7.43 -11.23
C GLN A 299 13.81 -7.35 -12.65
N LEU A 300 14.16 -6.31 -13.42
CA LEU A 300 13.56 -6.01 -14.72
C LEU A 300 13.72 -7.15 -15.72
N GLU A 301 14.89 -7.81 -15.76
CA GLU A 301 15.15 -8.93 -16.69
C GLU A 301 14.19 -10.12 -16.44
N CYS A 302 13.88 -10.37 -15.17
CA CYS A 302 12.90 -11.39 -14.78
C CYS A 302 11.48 -10.98 -15.20
N ALA A 303 11.13 -9.69 -15.00
CA ALA A 303 9.84 -9.14 -15.42
C ALA A 303 9.63 -9.29 -16.95
N PHE A 304 10.64 -8.99 -17.76
CA PHE A 304 10.58 -9.19 -19.22
C PHE A 304 10.49 -10.67 -19.62
N ARG A 305 11.16 -11.58 -18.90
CA ARG A 305 11.00 -13.03 -19.12
C ARG A 305 9.57 -13.49 -18.83
N MET A 306 8.94 -12.96 -17.77
CA MET A 306 7.53 -13.25 -17.48
C MET A 306 6.60 -12.71 -18.56
N LEU A 307 6.87 -11.50 -19.10
CA LEU A 307 6.13 -10.97 -20.24
C LEU A 307 6.24 -11.87 -21.47
N GLN A 308 7.44 -12.33 -21.80
CA GLN A 308 7.65 -13.25 -22.91
C GLN A 308 6.93 -14.58 -22.70
N SER A 309 6.97 -15.13 -21.48
CA SER A 309 6.23 -16.35 -21.13
C SER A 309 4.71 -16.15 -21.27
N MET A 310 4.19 -15.00 -20.86
CA MET A 310 2.78 -14.62 -21.04
C MET A 310 2.39 -14.56 -22.52
N GLU A 311 3.20 -13.92 -23.36
CA GLU A 311 2.98 -13.85 -24.81
C GLU A 311 3.07 -15.24 -25.47
N ALA A 312 4.01 -16.09 -25.04
CA ALA A 312 4.18 -17.45 -25.54
C ALA A 312 2.97 -18.35 -25.23
N THR A 313 2.25 -18.09 -24.14
CA THR A 313 0.99 -18.78 -23.80
C THR A 313 -0.24 -18.21 -24.54
N GLY A 314 -0.05 -17.25 -25.45
CA GLY A 314 -1.11 -16.61 -26.22
C GLY A 314 -1.91 -15.55 -25.43
N LEU A 315 -1.48 -15.18 -24.25
CA LEU A 315 -2.12 -14.15 -23.43
C LEU A 315 -1.62 -12.77 -23.86
N VAL A 316 -2.57 -11.85 -24.05
CA VAL A 316 -2.26 -10.46 -24.41
C VAL A 316 -1.99 -9.66 -23.14
N PRO A 317 -0.83 -8.98 -23.02
CA PRO A 317 -0.57 -8.09 -21.89
C PRO A 317 -1.59 -6.96 -21.80
N SER A 318 -2.01 -6.61 -20.58
CA SER A 318 -2.89 -5.46 -20.38
C SER A 318 -2.11 -4.15 -20.55
N GLU A 319 -2.81 -3.08 -20.86
CA GLU A 319 -2.23 -1.72 -20.91
C GLU A 319 -1.53 -1.36 -19.59
N TRP A 320 -2.10 -1.81 -18.46
CA TRP A 320 -1.52 -1.67 -17.13
C TRP A 320 -0.17 -2.39 -17.00
N THR A 321 -0.06 -3.63 -17.51
CA THR A 321 1.19 -4.40 -17.51
C THR A 321 2.29 -3.68 -18.28
N CYS A 322 1.95 -3.15 -19.45
CA CYS A 322 2.89 -2.40 -20.30
C CYS A 322 3.34 -1.09 -19.62
N SER A 323 2.40 -0.36 -19.01
CA SER A 323 2.68 0.88 -18.28
C SER A 323 3.62 0.65 -17.10
N MET A 324 3.41 -0.42 -16.31
CA MET A 324 4.30 -0.77 -15.20
C MET A 324 5.74 -1.05 -15.65
N LEU A 325 5.92 -1.76 -16.75
CA LEU A 325 7.26 -2.07 -17.28
C LEU A 325 7.96 -0.80 -17.76
N ILE A 326 7.25 0.10 -18.44
CA ILE A 326 7.79 1.39 -18.87
C ILE A 326 8.16 2.24 -17.64
N ASP A 327 7.29 2.34 -16.64
CA ASP A 327 7.56 3.07 -15.40
C ASP A 327 8.77 2.48 -14.66
N ALA A 328 8.86 1.17 -14.56
CA ALA A 328 9.99 0.48 -13.93
C ALA A 328 11.33 0.71 -14.66
N LEU A 329 11.34 0.71 -15.99
CA LEU A 329 12.50 1.10 -16.80
C LEU A 329 12.90 2.56 -16.57
N CYS A 330 11.90 3.45 -16.53
CA CYS A 330 12.11 4.88 -16.31
C CYS A 330 12.69 5.15 -14.91
N LYS A 331 12.15 4.51 -13.85
CA LYS A 331 12.67 4.62 -12.48
C LYS A 331 14.11 4.15 -12.33
N ARG A 332 14.56 3.23 -13.19
CA ARG A 332 15.95 2.76 -13.24
C ARG A 332 16.85 3.57 -14.18
N GLY A 333 16.35 4.66 -14.74
CA GLY A 333 17.09 5.50 -15.69
C GLY A 333 17.28 4.88 -17.09
N ARG A 334 16.70 3.69 -17.35
CA ARG A 334 16.81 2.98 -18.66
C ARG A 334 15.78 3.50 -19.67
N VAL A 335 15.67 4.82 -19.79
CA VAL A 335 14.60 5.47 -20.59
C VAL A 335 14.70 5.16 -22.09
N GLY A 336 15.92 4.93 -22.61
CA GLY A 336 16.10 4.52 -24.01
C GLY A 336 15.44 3.17 -24.31
N GLU A 337 15.54 2.23 -23.37
CA GLU A 337 14.89 0.93 -23.49
C GLU A 337 13.37 1.02 -23.34
N ALA A 338 12.89 1.91 -22.48
CA ALA A 338 11.46 2.20 -22.39
C ALA A 338 10.88 2.71 -23.71
N GLN A 339 11.61 3.57 -24.44
CA GLN A 339 11.23 4.06 -25.78
C GLN A 339 11.22 2.93 -26.82
N LEU A 340 12.24 2.06 -26.80
CA LEU A 340 12.32 0.89 -27.70
C LEU A 340 11.18 -0.09 -27.42
N PHE A 341 10.89 -0.32 -26.14
CA PHE A 341 9.79 -1.20 -25.73
C PHE A 341 8.43 -0.63 -26.18
N LEU A 342 8.17 0.66 -26.00
CA LEU A 342 6.98 1.32 -26.54
C LEU A 342 6.89 1.14 -28.08
N GLY A 343 8.00 1.34 -28.81
CA GLY A 343 8.06 1.10 -30.24
C GLY A 343 7.67 -0.34 -30.62
N SER A 344 8.17 -1.32 -29.87
CA SER A 344 7.83 -2.73 -30.08
C SER A 344 6.35 -3.05 -29.82
N LEU A 345 5.74 -2.42 -28.81
CA LEU A 345 4.31 -2.57 -28.52
C LEU A 345 3.45 -2.06 -29.68
N ILE A 346 3.81 -0.90 -30.24
CA ILE A 346 3.10 -0.31 -31.39
C ILE A 346 3.26 -1.22 -32.63
N GLN A 347 4.47 -1.74 -32.88
CA GLN A 347 4.71 -2.66 -34.00
C GLN A 347 3.94 -3.97 -33.89
N LYS A 348 3.78 -4.50 -32.68
CA LYS A 348 2.96 -5.70 -32.40
C LYS A 348 1.45 -5.43 -32.48
N GLY A 349 1.03 -4.18 -32.71
CA GLY A 349 -0.39 -3.79 -32.83
C GLY A 349 -1.12 -3.70 -31.50
N TYR A 350 -0.40 -3.62 -30.37
CA TYR A 350 -1.04 -3.38 -29.06
C TYR A 350 -1.63 -1.96 -29.02
N ARG A 351 -2.83 -1.86 -28.48
CA ARG A 351 -3.42 -0.54 -28.21
C ARG A 351 -2.66 0.09 -27.04
N VAL A 352 -2.00 1.19 -27.32
CA VAL A 352 -1.30 1.98 -26.32
C VAL A 352 -2.22 3.12 -25.93
N ASN A 353 -2.60 3.17 -24.65
CA ASN A 353 -3.44 4.23 -24.10
C ASN A 353 -2.59 5.40 -23.58
N GLU A 354 -3.28 6.45 -23.13
CA GLU A 354 -2.67 7.66 -22.56
C GLU A 354 -1.77 7.35 -21.37
N ILE A 355 -2.12 6.35 -20.54
CA ILE A 355 -1.38 5.99 -19.31
C ILE A 355 0.05 5.57 -19.63
N VAL A 356 0.26 4.78 -20.69
CA VAL A 356 1.59 4.32 -21.12
C VAL A 356 2.46 5.50 -21.55
N TYR A 357 1.89 6.41 -22.31
CA TYR A 357 2.60 7.62 -22.76
C TYR A 357 2.90 8.56 -21.60
N THR A 358 1.96 8.75 -20.68
CA THR A 358 2.16 9.55 -19.46
C THR A 358 3.30 9.00 -18.62
N SER A 359 3.37 7.68 -18.42
CA SER A 359 4.48 7.03 -17.70
C SER A 359 5.83 7.27 -18.38
N LEU A 360 5.88 7.25 -19.71
CA LEU A 360 7.12 7.52 -20.44
C LEU A 360 7.51 9.01 -20.39
N ILE A 361 6.55 9.92 -20.50
CA ILE A 361 6.78 11.37 -20.38
C ILE A 361 7.31 11.70 -18.99
N ASP A 362 6.67 11.17 -17.92
CA ASP A 362 7.13 11.32 -16.55
C ASP A 362 8.56 10.78 -16.36
N GLY A 363 8.85 9.59 -16.93
CA GLY A 363 10.18 9.01 -16.89
C GLY A 363 11.24 9.83 -17.64
N LEU A 364 10.91 10.37 -18.79
CA LEU A 364 11.79 11.29 -19.56
C LEU A 364 12.08 12.55 -18.76
N CYS A 365 11.07 13.15 -18.15
CA CYS A 365 11.20 14.36 -17.32
C CYS A 365 12.10 14.09 -16.09
N LYS A 366 11.88 12.97 -15.38
CA LYS A 366 12.72 12.55 -14.24
C LYS A 366 14.17 12.25 -14.63
N ALA A 367 14.39 11.76 -15.85
CA ALA A 367 15.73 11.52 -16.41
C ALA A 367 16.41 12.79 -16.97
N GLY A 368 15.79 13.95 -16.85
CA GLY A 368 16.30 15.23 -17.37
C GLY A 368 16.24 15.36 -18.90
N LYS A 369 15.49 14.52 -19.60
CA LYS A 369 15.32 14.57 -21.07
C LYS A 369 14.02 15.28 -21.45
N VAL A 370 13.86 16.51 -20.98
CA VAL A 370 12.59 17.26 -21.10
C VAL A 370 12.26 17.59 -22.54
N ASP A 371 13.25 17.92 -23.39
CA ASP A 371 13.04 18.15 -24.82
C ASP A 371 12.44 16.93 -25.53
N ALA A 372 12.85 15.73 -25.13
CA ALA A 372 12.30 14.49 -25.69
C ALA A 372 10.87 14.25 -25.21
N ALA A 373 10.56 14.61 -23.97
CA ALA A 373 9.23 14.54 -23.41
C ALA A 373 8.27 15.52 -24.13
N ASP A 374 8.71 16.75 -24.37
CA ASP A 374 7.91 17.76 -25.07
C ASP A 374 7.64 17.35 -26.52
N LYS A 375 8.65 16.88 -27.26
CA LYS A 375 8.47 16.32 -28.63
C LYS A 375 7.49 15.18 -28.68
N LEU A 376 7.53 14.27 -27.67
CA LEU A 376 6.59 13.16 -27.58
C LEU A 376 5.17 13.68 -27.32
N MET A 377 5.04 14.67 -26.44
CA MET A 377 3.76 15.31 -26.12
C MET A 377 3.13 16.01 -27.32
N GLN A 378 3.93 16.77 -28.08
CA GLN A 378 3.49 17.43 -29.32
C GLN A 378 3.04 16.41 -30.38
N LYS A 379 3.78 15.28 -30.51
CA LYS A 379 3.40 14.20 -31.41
C LYS A 379 2.05 13.57 -31.02
N LEU A 380 1.80 13.34 -29.74
CA LEU A 380 0.53 12.79 -29.25
C LEU A 380 -0.63 13.72 -29.53
N VAL A 381 -0.47 15.01 -29.26
CA VAL A 381 -1.48 16.03 -29.58
C VAL A 381 -1.78 16.05 -31.08
N SER A 382 -0.75 15.96 -31.95
CA SER A 382 -0.92 15.90 -33.40
C SER A 382 -1.65 14.63 -33.87
N GLN A 383 -1.62 13.55 -33.11
CA GLN A 383 -2.35 12.30 -33.33
C GLN A 383 -3.78 12.30 -32.76
N GLY A 384 -4.20 13.41 -32.13
CA GLY A 384 -5.54 13.56 -31.58
C GLY A 384 -5.74 13.01 -30.16
N PHE A 385 -4.67 12.67 -29.45
CA PHE A 385 -4.76 12.32 -28.03
C PHE A 385 -5.04 13.55 -27.20
N VAL A 386 -5.98 13.43 -26.25
CA VAL A 386 -6.27 14.47 -25.26
C VAL A 386 -5.41 14.17 -24.04
N LEU A 387 -4.43 15.03 -23.80
CA LEU A 387 -3.53 14.87 -22.65
C LEU A 387 -4.22 15.33 -21.37
N ASP A 388 -4.00 14.58 -20.30
CA ASP A 388 -4.56 14.89 -18.99
C ASP A 388 -3.70 15.87 -18.18
N ALA A 389 -4.26 16.36 -17.07
CA ALA A 389 -3.57 17.28 -16.17
C ALA A 389 -2.30 16.68 -15.56
N HIS A 390 -2.22 15.34 -15.44
CA HIS A 390 -1.06 14.66 -14.87
C HIS A 390 0.14 14.75 -15.83
N THR A 391 -0.07 14.52 -17.12
CA THR A 391 0.97 14.60 -18.15
C THR A 391 1.58 16.00 -18.22
N TYR A 392 0.73 17.05 -18.22
CA TYR A 392 1.20 18.45 -18.17
C TYR A 392 1.99 18.74 -16.88
N SER A 393 1.50 18.27 -15.73
CA SER A 393 2.19 18.45 -14.45
C SER A 393 3.56 17.77 -14.42
N SER A 394 3.70 16.59 -15.04
CA SER A 394 4.98 15.88 -15.14
C SER A 394 5.99 16.66 -16.01
N LEU A 395 5.53 17.30 -17.11
CA LEU A 395 6.40 18.15 -17.92
C LEU A 395 6.82 19.42 -17.15
N ILE A 396 5.89 20.06 -16.46
CA ILE A 396 6.15 21.23 -15.61
C ILE A 396 7.16 20.87 -14.51
N ASP A 397 7.01 19.73 -13.82
CA ASP A 397 7.98 19.25 -12.83
C ASP A 397 9.37 19.02 -13.43
N GLY A 398 9.43 18.44 -14.64
CA GLY A 398 10.68 18.25 -15.36
C GLY A 398 11.39 19.55 -15.71
N LEU A 399 10.66 20.55 -16.20
CA LEU A 399 11.17 21.89 -16.51
C LEU A 399 11.63 22.63 -15.24
N CYS A 400 10.86 22.55 -14.16
CA CYS A 400 11.22 23.12 -12.87
C CYS A 400 12.53 22.51 -12.34
N ARG A 401 12.72 21.21 -12.44
CA ARG A 401 13.98 20.55 -12.05
C ARG A 401 15.18 20.99 -12.89
N GLN A 402 14.97 21.37 -14.13
CA GLN A 402 16.01 21.95 -15.01
C GLN A 402 16.20 23.45 -14.79
N LYS A 403 15.44 24.07 -13.89
CA LYS A 403 15.42 25.53 -13.64
C LYS A 403 14.95 26.36 -14.83
N GLU A 404 14.15 25.75 -15.71
CA GLU A 404 13.58 26.43 -16.88
C GLU A 404 12.17 26.96 -16.59
N LEU A 405 12.05 27.77 -15.54
CA LEU A 405 10.78 28.28 -15.02
C LEU A 405 9.93 29.04 -16.06
N SER A 406 10.58 29.79 -16.96
CA SER A 406 9.89 30.52 -18.05
C SER A 406 9.15 29.57 -18.99
N GLN A 407 9.76 28.43 -19.33
CA GLN A 407 9.13 27.40 -20.16
C GLN A 407 8.01 26.67 -19.39
N ALA A 408 8.22 26.39 -18.10
CA ALA A 408 7.19 25.79 -17.24
C ALA A 408 5.92 26.65 -17.19
N MET A 409 6.07 27.98 -17.13
CA MET A 409 4.94 28.91 -17.16
C MET A 409 4.22 28.91 -18.51
N LEU A 410 4.97 28.84 -19.63
CA LEU A 410 4.37 28.73 -20.98
C LEU A 410 3.56 27.40 -21.12
N VAL A 411 4.06 26.32 -20.56
CA VAL A 411 3.34 25.01 -20.56
C VAL A 411 2.07 25.09 -19.73
N LEU A 412 2.07 25.81 -18.60
CA LEU A 412 0.86 26.06 -17.80
C LEU A 412 -0.18 26.85 -18.60
N ASP A 413 0.25 27.88 -19.31
CA ASP A 413 -0.65 28.71 -20.14
C ASP A 413 -1.19 27.91 -21.35
N ASP A 414 -0.36 27.06 -21.99
CA ASP A 414 -0.78 26.13 -23.07
C ASP A 414 -1.81 25.14 -22.58
N MET A 415 -1.60 24.57 -21.37
CA MET A 415 -2.56 23.66 -20.70
C MET A 415 -3.94 24.33 -20.58
N MET A 416 -3.99 25.58 -20.11
CA MET A 416 -5.23 26.34 -19.94
C MET A 416 -5.90 26.66 -21.29
N VAL A 417 -5.12 27.05 -22.30
CA VAL A 417 -5.61 27.34 -23.67
C VAL A 417 -6.26 26.09 -24.29
N LYS A 418 -5.70 24.90 -24.03
CA LYS A 418 -6.25 23.62 -24.52
C LYS A 418 -7.45 23.11 -23.70
N GLY A 419 -7.90 23.89 -22.71
CA GLY A 419 -9.06 23.54 -21.88
C GLY A 419 -8.79 22.51 -20.79
N VAL A 420 -7.55 22.12 -20.57
CA VAL A 420 -7.13 21.23 -19.48
C VAL A 420 -6.95 22.08 -18.21
N GLN A 421 -7.78 21.84 -17.21
CA GLN A 421 -7.69 22.60 -15.95
C GLN A 421 -6.49 22.16 -15.12
N PRO A 422 -5.58 23.08 -14.73
CA PRO A 422 -4.54 22.77 -13.76
C PRO A 422 -5.15 22.31 -12.44
N ASN A 423 -4.49 21.41 -11.76
CA ASN A 423 -4.90 20.93 -10.43
C ASN A 423 -4.01 21.54 -9.33
N ALA A 424 -4.33 21.26 -8.06
CA ALA A 424 -3.54 21.74 -6.93
C ALA A 424 -2.06 21.32 -7.03
N PHE A 425 -1.79 20.12 -7.52
CA PHE A 425 -0.43 19.59 -7.68
C PHE A 425 0.37 20.39 -8.71
N THR A 426 -0.22 20.78 -9.86
CA THR A 426 0.42 21.60 -10.89
C THR A 426 0.89 22.94 -10.32
N TYR A 427 0.00 23.64 -9.58
CA TYR A 427 0.35 24.93 -8.98
C TYR A 427 1.40 24.77 -7.87
N THR A 428 1.31 23.71 -7.07
CA THR A 428 2.25 23.48 -5.96
C THR A 428 3.68 23.23 -6.44
N ILE A 429 3.89 22.52 -7.56
CA ILE A 429 5.20 22.35 -8.19
C ILE A 429 5.78 23.71 -8.60
N LEU A 430 4.99 24.53 -9.28
CA LEU A 430 5.43 25.87 -9.71
C LEU A 430 5.73 26.78 -8.52
N ILE A 431 4.90 26.72 -7.47
CA ILE A 431 5.13 27.48 -6.24
C ILE A 431 6.43 27.06 -5.57
N ASP A 432 6.71 25.76 -5.45
CA ASP A 432 7.95 25.26 -4.81
C ASP A 432 9.20 25.78 -5.53
N GLU A 433 9.20 25.76 -6.86
CA GLU A 433 10.35 26.25 -7.63
C GLU A 433 10.44 27.78 -7.61
N LEU A 434 9.32 28.48 -7.75
CA LEU A 434 9.29 29.95 -7.64
C LEU A 434 9.75 30.44 -6.27
N VAL A 435 9.37 29.73 -5.21
CA VAL A 435 9.81 30.05 -3.85
C VAL A 435 11.32 29.89 -3.71
N ARG A 436 11.90 28.89 -4.38
CA ARG A 436 13.38 28.69 -4.40
C ARG A 436 14.13 29.76 -5.18
N GLU A 437 13.56 30.22 -6.31
CA GLU A 437 14.25 31.20 -7.19
C GLU A 437 13.98 32.65 -6.78
N LEU A 438 12.74 33.01 -6.49
CA LEU A 438 12.29 34.38 -6.27
C LEU A 438 11.92 34.68 -4.80
N GLY A 439 12.03 33.67 -3.93
CA GLY A 439 11.58 33.76 -2.55
C GLY A 439 10.06 33.75 -2.40
N PRO A 440 9.57 33.75 -1.14
CA PRO A 440 8.15 33.58 -0.85
C PRO A 440 7.27 34.75 -1.31
N GLU A 441 7.77 36.00 -1.28
CA GLU A 441 7.00 37.18 -1.72
C GLU A 441 6.76 37.17 -3.23
N GLY A 442 7.77 36.77 -4.03
CA GLY A 442 7.64 36.69 -5.49
C GLY A 442 6.63 35.65 -5.93
N SER A 443 6.48 34.60 -5.13
CA SER A 443 5.64 33.41 -5.43
C SER A 443 4.18 33.58 -5.01
N LYS A 444 3.84 34.53 -4.13
CA LYS A 444 2.46 34.83 -3.71
C LYS A 444 1.52 35.14 -4.88
N LYS A 445 2.04 35.67 -5.99
CA LYS A 445 1.23 35.92 -7.18
C LYS A 445 0.62 34.65 -7.77
N ILE A 446 1.36 33.53 -7.74
CA ILE A 446 0.88 32.28 -8.26
C ILE A 446 -0.10 31.62 -7.26
N LEU A 447 0.12 31.73 -5.95
CA LEU A 447 -0.84 31.33 -4.94
C LEU A 447 -2.19 32.04 -5.13
N ASN A 448 -2.15 33.37 -5.34
CA ASN A 448 -3.35 34.15 -5.62
C ASN A 448 -4.03 33.73 -6.95
N LYS A 449 -3.25 33.38 -7.98
CA LYS A 449 -3.75 32.89 -9.28
C LYS A 449 -4.45 31.52 -9.09
N MET A 450 -3.89 30.64 -8.25
CA MET A 450 -4.49 29.35 -7.84
C MET A 450 -5.84 29.55 -7.15
N ILE A 451 -5.90 30.44 -6.15
CA ILE A 451 -7.13 30.76 -5.43
C ILE A 451 -8.18 31.41 -6.34
N ALA A 452 -7.77 32.36 -7.20
CA ALA A 452 -8.65 33.00 -8.18
C ALA A 452 -9.22 32.01 -9.21
N ALA A 453 -8.49 30.95 -9.55
CA ALA A 453 -8.97 29.85 -10.39
C ALA A 453 -9.94 28.89 -9.65
N GLY A 454 -10.28 29.17 -8.39
CA GLY A 454 -11.16 28.33 -7.56
C GLY A 454 -10.50 27.05 -7.05
N ILE A 455 -9.19 26.91 -7.19
CA ILE A 455 -8.44 25.74 -6.73
C ILE A 455 -7.95 26.04 -5.31
N LYS A 456 -8.41 25.23 -4.35
CA LYS A 456 -8.01 25.38 -2.95
C LYS A 456 -6.56 24.91 -2.77
N PRO A 457 -5.67 25.76 -2.22
CA PRO A 457 -4.36 25.30 -1.78
C PRO A 457 -4.49 24.18 -0.75
N ASP A 458 -3.49 23.35 -0.67
CA ASP A 458 -3.44 22.28 0.33
C ASP A 458 -2.42 22.61 1.45
N VAL A 459 -2.36 21.73 2.45
CA VAL A 459 -1.40 21.85 3.56
C VAL A 459 0.03 21.93 3.06
N PHE A 460 0.35 21.20 1.98
CA PHE A 460 1.70 21.15 1.43
C PHE A 460 2.10 22.49 0.78
N THR A 461 1.19 23.11 0.03
CA THR A 461 1.39 24.42 -0.58
C THR A 461 1.75 25.49 0.47
N TYR A 462 0.98 25.60 1.55
CA TYR A 462 1.28 26.55 2.62
C TYR A 462 2.58 26.21 3.36
N THR A 463 2.88 24.92 3.57
CA THR A 463 4.11 24.47 4.25
C THR A 463 5.37 24.87 3.44
N ILE A 464 5.31 24.93 2.11
CA ILE A 464 6.41 25.44 1.27
C ILE A 464 6.73 26.91 1.64
N PHE A 465 5.71 27.76 1.73
CA PHE A 465 5.89 29.17 2.12
C PHE A 465 6.43 29.28 3.54
N VAL A 466 5.83 28.58 4.50
CA VAL A 466 6.30 28.55 5.90
C VAL A 466 7.76 28.14 5.97
N ARG A 467 8.16 27.09 5.24
CA ARG A 467 9.55 26.63 5.18
C ARG A 467 10.48 27.69 4.62
N SER A 468 10.09 28.34 3.54
CA SER A 468 10.91 29.38 2.92
C SER A 468 11.11 30.59 3.84
N TYR A 469 10.04 31.08 4.45
CA TYR A 469 10.15 32.18 5.43
C TYR A 469 11.02 31.81 6.63
N CYS A 470 10.91 30.57 7.13
CA CYS A 470 11.79 30.05 8.18
C CYS A 470 13.26 30.02 7.75
N HIS A 471 13.54 29.63 6.49
CA HIS A 471 14.90 29.64 5.93
C HIS A 471 15.47 31.05 5.79
N GLU A 472 14.65 32.02 5.39
CA GLU A 472 15.04 33.44 5.33
C GLU A 472 15.16 34.09 6.71
N GLY A 473 14.76 33.39 7.78
CA GLY A 473 14.71 33.95 9.14
C GLY A 473 13.57 34.96 9.39
N ARG A 474 12.63 35.08 8.47
CA ARG A 474 11.47 35.99 8.52
C ARG A 474 10.27 35.31 9.18
N MET A 475 10.34 35.09 10.49
CA MET A 475 9.33 34.31 11.22
C MET A 475 7.93 34.93 11.20
N GLU A 476 7.83 36.28 11.17
CA GLU A 476 6.53 36.97 11.03
C GLU A 476 5.79 36.56 9.75
N GLY A 477 6.53 36.41 8.64
CA GLY A 477 5.97 35.92 7.39
C GLY A 477 5.48 34.49 7.47
N ALA A 478 6.22 33.62 8.20
CA ALA A 478 5.84 32.23 8.41
C ALA A 478 4.57 32.12 9.26
N GLU A 479 4.46 32.91 10.33
CA GLU A 479 3.25 32.97 11.15
C GLU A 479 2.04 33.50 10.38
N HIS A 480 2.22 34.53 9.56
CA HIS A 480 1.16 35.07 8.71
C HIS A 480 0.62 33.99 7.75
N MET A 481 1.51 33.22 7.11
CA MET A 481 1.08 32.13 6.23
C MET A 481 0.35 31.01 6.99
N MET A 482 0.73 30.76 8.22
CA MET A 482 0.02 29.79 9.09
C MET A 482 -1.38 30.27 9.47
N VAL A 483 -1.53 31.57 9.76
CA VAL A 483 -2.86 32.17 10.04
C VAL A 483 -3.73 32.12 8.78
N GLU A 484 -3.19 32.54 7.63
CA GLU A 484 -3.90 32.49 6.35
C GLU A 484 -4.38 31.07 6.01
N MET A 485 -3.53 30.06 6.26
CA MET A 485 -3.88 28.63 6.10
C MET A 485 -5.10 28.25 6.97
N VAL A 486 -5.12 28.67 8.23
CA VAL A 486 -6.23 28.38 9.15
C VAL A 486 -7.50 29.13 8.73
N ASP A 487 -7.39 30.38 8.28
CA ASP A 487 -8.51 31.19 7.79
C ASP A 487 -9.15 30.60 6.54
N GLN A 488 -8.36 29.90 5.70
CA GLN A 488 -8.87 29.13 4.56
C GLN A 488 -9.50 27.78 4.97
N GLY A 489 -9.56 27.48 6.28
CA GLY A 489 -10.11 26.23 6.81
C GLY A 489 -9.21 25.04 6.67
N ILE A 490 -7.91 25.24 6.48
CA ILE A 490 -6.92 24.18 6.34
C ILE A 490 -6.18 24.04 7.67
N SER A 491 -6.28 22.86 8.30
CA SER A 491 -5.60 22.60 9.57
C SER A 491 -4.11 22.31 9.35
N PRO A 492 -3.19 23.00 10.03
CA PRO A 492 -1.77 22.70 10.02
C PRO A 492 -1.50 21.25 10.46
N ASN A 493 -0.57 20.61 9.80
CA ASN A 493 -0.17 19.24 10.12
C ASN A 493 1.17 19.22 10.90
N LEU A 494 1.60 18.02 11.28
CA LEU A 494 2.85 17.78 12.00
C LEU A 494 4.06 18.41 11.30
N VAL A 495 4.12 18.37 9.97
CA VAL A 495 5.24 18.91 9.17
C VAL A 495 5.26 20.44 9.27
N THR A 496 4.10 21.10 9.18
CA THR A 496 3.99 22.55 9.29
C THR A 496 4.46 23.04 10.65
N TYR A 497 3.99 22.40 11.74
CA TYR A 497 4.42 22.73 13.11
C TYR A 497 5.91 22.49 13.31
N ASN A 498 6.46 21.33 12.87
CA ASN A 498 7.88 21.02 12.99
C ASN A 498 8.75 22.01 12.20
N THR A 499 8.29 22.48 11.05
CA THR A 499 8.97 23.50 10.26
C THR A 499 9.08 24.82 11.01
N LEU A 500 8.00 25.29 11.63
CA LEU A 500 8.00 26.49 12.46
C LEU A 500 8.87 26.36 13.71
N ILE A 501 8.73 25.26 14.45
CA ILE A 501 9.55 24.99 15.64
C ILE A 501 11.03 24.97 15.27
N SER A 502 11.38 24.32 14.16
CA SER A 502 12.76 24.29 13.64
C SER A 502 13.25 25.65 13.21
N GLY A 503 12.39 26.48 12.61
CA GLY A 503 12.70 27.86 12.24
C GLY A 503 13.05 28.71 13.45
N TYR A 504 12.21 28.68 14.49
CA TYR A 504 12.50 29.37 15.75
C TYR A 504 13.73 28.82 16.47
N ALA A 505 13.91 27.49 16.45
CA ALA A 505 15.09 26.83 17.00
C ALA A 505 16.38 27.26 16.29
N ASN A 506 16.33 27.44 14.98
CA ASN A 506 17.46 27.92 14.20
C ASN A 506 17.86 29.36 14.53
N LEU A 507 16.92 30.18 14.93
CA LEU A 507 17.16 31.57 15.38
C LEU A 507 17.49 31.69 16.86
N GLY A 508 17.40 30.59 17.65
CA GLY A 508 17.63 30.57 19.08
C GLY A 508 16.49 31.18 19.93
N LEU A 509 15.30 31.32 19.34
CA LEU A 509 14.11 31.93 19.95
C LEU A 509 13.28 30.87 20.69
N ALA A 510 13.75 30.45 21.89
CA ALA A 510 13.21 29.31 22.63
C ALA A 510 11.74 29.52 23.08
N SER A 511 11.38 30.71 23.57
CA SER A 511 10.02 31.01 24.04
C SER A 511 8.97 30.90 22.95
N GLN A 512 9.30 31.35 21.73
CA GLN A 512 8.41 31.27 20.57
C GLN A 512 8.28 29.83 20.05
N ALA A 513 9.41 29.09 19.96
CA ALA A 513 9.39 27.68 19.59
C ALA A 513 8.49 26.85 20.52
N PHE A 514 8.57 27.14 21.83
CA PHE A 514 7.77 26.47 22.83
C PHE A 514 6.28 26.87 22.77
N SER A 515 5.97 28.14 22.46
CA SER A 515 4.61 28.59 22.21
C SER A 515 3.96 27.86 21.04
N VAL A 516 4.70 27.69 19.94
CA VAL A 516 4.22 26.94 18.76
C VAL A 516 4.01 25.46 19.12
N PHE A 517 4.90 24.87 19.90
CA PHE A 517 4.74 23.49 20.37
C PHE A 517 3.50 23.33 21.26
N LYS A 518 3.23 24.25 22.20
CA LYS A 518 1.99 24.25 23.00
C LYS A 518 0.75 24.35 22.12
N HIS A 519 0.79 25.22 21.10
CA HIS A 519 -0.32 25.37 20.16
C HIS A 519 -0.55 24.09 19.34
N MET A 520 0.53 23.41 18.89
CA MET A 520 0.48 22.13 18.22
C MET A 520 -0.26 21.08 19.05
N VAL A 521 0.09 21.01 20.34
CA VAL A 521 -0.52 20.08 21.30
C VAL A 521 -1.98 20.42 21.55
N ALA A 522 -2.31 21.73 21.75
CA ALA A 522 -3.68 22.21 21.91
C ALA A 522 -4.57 21.89 20.71
N SER A 523 -4.00 21.87 19.50
CA SER A 523 -4.66 21.49 18.25
C SER A 523 -4.79 19.96 18.07
N ARG A 524 -4.48 19.15 19.09
CA ARG A 524 -4.49 17.69 19.08
C ARG A 524 -3.56 17.06 18.00
N CYS A 525 -2.58 17.80 17.53
CA CYS A 525 -1.54 17.27 16.65
C CYS A 525 -0.47 16.60 17.52
N LYS A 526 -0.32 15.28 17.41
CA LYS A 526 0.65 14.52 18.21
C LYS A 526 2.08 14.87 17.81
N PRO A 527 2.94 15.35 18.74
CA PRO A 527 4.35 15.56 18.46
C PRO A 527 5.07 14.25 18.13
N ASN A 528 6.08 14.33 17.30
CA ASN A 528 6.96 13.21 16.97
C ASN A 528 8.40 13.50 17.42
N GLU A 529 9.29 12.58 17.16
CA GLU A 529 10.70 12.67 17.47
C GLU A 529 11.38 13.93 16.85
N GLU A 530 10.94 14.36 15.66
CA GLU A 530 11.46 15.58 15.02
C GLU A 530 11.07 16.83 15.79
N SER A 531 9.84 16.87 16.33
CA SER A 531 9.35 17.98 17.17
C SER A 531 10.24 18.19 18.40
N TYR A 532 10.54 17.08 19.11
CA TYR A 532 11.41 17.09 20.28
C TYR A 532 12.86 17.40 19.90
N THR A 533 13.37 16.83 18.82
CA THR A 533 14.73 17.10 18.33
C THR A 533 14.91 18.58 17.98
N ALA A 534 13.92 19.22 17.36
CA ALA A 534 13.97 20.63 17.04
C ALA A 534 14.04 21.51 18.30
N LEU A 535 13.27 21.19 19.33
CA LEU A 535 13.31 21.89 20.62
C LEU A 535 14.66 21.67 21.34
N LEU A 536 15.19 20.43 21.34
CA LEU A 536 16.46 20.11 21.99
C LEU A 536 17.67 20.76 21.30
N ARG A 537 17.60 21.04 19.99
CA ARG A 537 18.64 21.81 19.26
C ARG A 537 18.83 23.23 19.81
N LEU A 538 17.82 23.82 20.44
CA LEU A 538 17.93 25.12 21.14
C LEU A 538 18.98 25.09 22.26
N LEU A 539 19.07 23.97 22.98
CA LEU A 539 20.05 23.77 24.05
C LEU A 539 21.49 23.76 23.53
N VAL A 540 21.71 23.22 22.31
CA VAL A 540 23.03 23.14 21.70
C VAL A 540 23.53 24.50 21.21
N LYS A 541 22.64 25.33 20.62
CA LYS A 541 23.02 26.63 20.04
C LYS A 541 23.37 27.69 21.08
N LYS A 542 22.76 27.67 22.27
CA LYS A 542 23.12 28.58 23.37
C LYS A 542 24.58 28.48 23.80
N LYS A 543 25.21 27.30 23.59
CA LYS A 543 26.62 27.04 23.96
C LYS A 543 27.63 27.73 23.01
N SER A 544 27.26 28.00 21.74
CA SER A 544 28.21 28.58 20.77
C SER A 544 28.23 30.12 20.79
N SER A 545 27.26 30.79 21.39
CA SER A 545 27.20 32.25 21.45
C SER A 545 27.78 32.86 22.76
N ASN A 546 28.07 32.04 23.78
CA ASN A 546 28.59 32.49 25.05
C ASN A 546 30.05 32.02 25.30
N ASN A 547 30.95 32.31 24.37
CA ASN A 547 32.41 32.07 24.55
C ASN A 547 33.05 33.15 25.43
N ILE A 548 32.52 33.41 26.64
CA ILE A 548 33.17 34.25 27.64
C ILE A 548 33.07 33.54 29.01
N LEU A 549 34.26 33.13 29.56
CA LEU A 549 34.53 32.59 30.89
C LEU A 549 34.33 31.07 31.11
N ALA A 550 35.41 30.35 30.89
CA ALA A 550 35.58 28.92 31.13
C ALA A 550 35.84 28.60 32.63
N SER A 551 34.93 28.88 33.55
CA SER A 551 35.07 28.48 34.93
C SER A 551 33.80 27.99 35.65
N SER A 552 32.71 27.67 34.91
CA SER A 552 31.47 27.22 35.50
C SER A 552 30.76 26.12 34.67
N VAL A 553 31.52 25.09 34.26
CA VAL A 553 31.00 23.98 33.41
C VAL A 553 29.88 23.20 34.09
N ASP A 554 29.91 23.11 35.43
CA ASP A 554 28.92 22.32 36.17
C ASP A 554 27.59 23.05 36.40
N ILE A 555 27.59 24.39 36.53
CA ILE A 555 26.35 25.17 36.71
C ILE A 555 25.49 25.19 35.43
N TRP A 556 26.12 25.20 34.24
CA TRP A 556 25.40 25.15 32.97
C TRP A 556 24.78 23.77 32.67
N LYS A 557 25.47 22.68 33.10
CA LYS A 557 24.90 21.34 33.00
C LYS A 557 23.64 21.17 33.84
N ILE A 558 23.61 21.75 35.02
CA ILE A 558 22.46 21.73 35.95
C ILE A 558 21.28 22.51 35.32
N ALA A 559 21.51 23.71 34.80
CA ALA A 559 20.47 24.54 34.18
C ALA A 559 19.90 23.91 32.88
N GLU A 560 20.73 23.18 32.11
CA GLU A 560 20.26 22.44 30.93
C GLU A 560 19.41 21.22 31.32
N MET A 561 19.72 20.56 32.42
CA MET A 561 18.93 19.44 32.95
C MET A 561 17.61 19.92 33.56
N GLU A 562 17.61 21.04 34.30
CA GLU A 562 16.38 21.64 34.80
C GLU A 562 15.40 22.00 33.67
N TYR A 563 15.91 22.57 32.57
CA TYR A 563 15.08 22.88 31.40
C TYR A 563 14.53 21.62 30.69
N LEU A 564 15.33 20.55 30.60
CA LEU A 564 14.88 19.27 30.06
C LEU A 564 13.78 18.64 30.94
N GLN A 565 13.95 18.72 32.26
CA GLN A 565 12.98 18.22 33.21
C GLN A 565 11.67 19.04 33.16
N GLU A 566 11.74 20.39 33.12
CA GLU A 566 10.57 21.23 32.90
C GLU A 566 9.82 20.89 31.61
N LEU A 567 10.54 20.66 30.52
CA LEU A 567 9.96 20.33 29.21
C LEU A 567 9.31 18.94 29.23
N LEU A 568 9.94 17.97 29.91
CA LEU A 568 9.41 16.64 30.11
C LEU A 568 8.14 16.68 30.97
N GLU A 569 8.18 17.38 32.10
CA GLU A 569 7.02 17.53 32.99
C GLU A 569 5.82 18.19 32.31
N GLU A 570 6.05 19.24 31.49
CA GLU A 570 4.98 19.84 30.71
C GLU A 570 4.36 18.91 29.69
N VAL A 571 5.19 18.11 29.00
CA VAL A 571 4.71 17.13 28.02
C VAL A 571 3.93 15.99 28.68
N VAL A 572 4.41 15.51 29.85
CA VAL A 572 3.70 14.48 30.65
C VAL A 572 2.36 15.02 31.19
N LYS A 573 2.31 16.28 31.67
CA LYS A 573 1.05 16.93 32.12
C LYS A 573 -0.01 16.99 31.01
N LEU A 574 0.38 17.00 29.75
CA LEU A 574 -0.53 17.07 28.59
C LEU A 574 -1.20 15.74 28.24
N GLN A 575 -0.76 14.61 28.81
CA GLN A 575 -1.36 13.26 28.68
C GLN A 575 -1.72 12.82 27.25
N LEU A 576 -0.94 13.25 26.24
CA LEU A 576 -1.19 12.95 24.83
C LEU A 576 -0.68 11.58 24.39
N LEU A 577 0.37 11.09 25.06
CA LEU A 577 1.03 9.81 24.82
C LEU A 577 1.17 9.10 26.16
N SER A 578 1.43 7.79 26.13
CA SER A 578 1.83 7.06 27.33
C SER A 578 3.21 7.57 27.80
N ASP A 579 3.45 7.56 29.10
CA ASP A 579 4.73 8.02 29.69
C ASP A 579 5.92 7.31 29.03
N ILE A 580 5.80 6.02 28.72
CA ILE A 580 6.82 5.24 28.02
C ILE A 580 7.14 5.82 26.64
N GLU A 581 6.11 6.21 25.87
CA GLU A 581 6.31 6.77 24.52
C GLU A 581 6.98 8.14 24.57
N ILE A 582 6.66 8.96 25.55
CA ILE A 582 7.26 10.27 25.77
C ILE A 582 8.75 10.10 26.08
N TYR A 583 9.10 9.26 27.07
CA TYR A 583 10.49 8.96 27.41
C TYR A 583 11.27 8.40 26.24
N ASN A 584 10.69 7.46 25.48
CA ASN A 584 11.33 6.87 24.29
C ASN A 584 11.61 7.93 23.22
N CYS A 585 10.66 8.86 22.96
CA CYS A 585 10.86 9.96 22.00
C CYS A 585 11.97 10.92 22.45
N PHE A 586 12.00 11.29 23.74
CA PHE A 586 13.06 12.15 24.28
C PHE A 586 14.44 11.50 24.21
N LEU A 587 14.56 10.24 24.62
CA LEU A 587 15.84 9.51 24.58
C LEU A 587 16.36 9.40 23.15
N ARG A 588 15.50 9.07 22.17
CA ARG A 588 15.91 9.03 20.76
C ARG A 588 16.31 10.41 20.24
N SER A 589 15.59 11.45 20.63
CA SER A 589 15.91 12.83 20.24
C SER A 589 17.25 13.30 20.83
N LEU A 590 17.56 13.00 22.10
CA LEU A 590 18.87 13.27 22.72
C LEU A 590 20.00 12.51 22.00
N CYS A 591 19.77 11.25 21.64
CA CYS A 591 20.71 10.46 20.87
C CYS A 591 20.98 11.07 19.47
N ARG A 592 20.00 11.68 18.81
CA ARG A 592 20.19 12.37 17.51
C ARG A 592 21.02 13.65 17.63
N VAL A 593 20.98 14.31 18.78
CA VAL A 593 21.74 15.53 19.06
C VAL A 593 23.11 15.20 19.72
N ASP A 594 23.47 13.91 19.80
CA ASP A 594 24.70 13.37 20.37
C ASP A 594 24.94 13.77 21.85
N ARG A 595 23.84 13.85 22.64
CA ARG A 595 23.85 14.19 24.07
C ARG A 595 23.79 12.93 24.94
N LEU A 596 24.87 12.14 24.96
CA LEU A 596 24.90 10.83 25.61
C LEU A 596 24.79 10.89 27.16
N GLU A 597 25.37 11.88 27.80
CA GLU A 597 25.33 12.00 29.27
C GLU A 597 23.92 12.28 29.78
N GLU A 598 23.21 13.18 29.12
CA GLU A 598 21.80 13.48 29.43
C GLU A 598 20.90 12.29 29.10
N THR A 599 21.22 11.56 28.05
CA THR A 599 20.53 10.30 27.70
C THR A 599 20.66 9.27 28.83
N LYS A 600 21.85 9.14 29.45
CA LYS A 600 22.08 8.21 30.56
C LYS A 600 21.30 8.62 31.81
N ILE A 601 21.24 9.92 32.14
CA ILE A 601 20.48 10.43 33.26
C ILE A 601 18.99 10.15 33.08
N LEU A 602 18.44 10.54 31.93
CA LEU A 602 17.02 10.34 31.62
C LEU A 602 16.64 8.84 31.56
N LEU A 603 17.56 7.99 31.08
CA LEU A 603 17.38 6.54 31.10
C LEU A 603 17.32 6.00 32.54
N GLY A 604 18.14 6.55 33.45
CA GLY A 604 18.11 6.24 34.88
C GLY A 604 16.79 6.66 35.54
N GLU A 605 16.25 7.83 35.18
CA GLU A 605 14.94 8.30 35.64
C GLU A 605 13.80 7.40 35.16
N MET A 606 13.82 7.03 33.87
CA MET A 606 12.86 6.09 33.29
C MET A 606 12.87 4.74 34.02
N GLN A 607 14.06 4.20 34.31
CA GLN A 607 14.22 2.95 35.05
C GLN A 607 13.78 3.08 36.51
N SER A 608 14.01 4.21 37.17
CA SER A 608 13.54 4.47 38.54
C SER A 608 12.02 4.55 38.64
N ALA A 609 11.35 4.95 37.53
CA ALA A 609 9.91 4.96 37.38
C ALA A 609 9.34 3.58 36.98
N ASN A 610 10.13 2.50 37.02
CA ASN A 610 9.78 1.14 36.57
C ASN A 610 9.31 1.06 35.12
N LEU A 611 9.74 1.97 34.25
CA LEU A 611 9.48 1.95 32.82
C LEU A 611 10.64 1.30 32.09
N THR A 612 10.35 0.37 31.17
CA THR A 612 11.38 -0.30 30.37
C THR A 612 11.54 0.40 29.02
N PRO A 613 12.80 0.78 28.64
CA PRO A 613 13.07 1.35 27.31
C PRO A 613 12.71 0.39 26.20
N GLY A 614 12.20 0.90 25.07
CA GLY A 614 11.91 0.09 23.91
C GLY A 614 13.18 -0.31 23.12
N GLU A 615 13.07 -1.32 22.27
CA GLU A 615 14.15 -1.81 21.39
C GLU A 615 14.80 -0.67 20.57
N ASP A 616 13.96 0.22 19.99
CA ASP A 616 14.42 1.35 19.17
C ASP A 616 15.26 2.37 19.96
N VAL A 617 15.02 2.50 21.27
CA VAL A 617 15.80 3.38 22.15
C VAL A 617 17.21 2.82 22.33
N TYR A 618 17.33 1.53 22.66
CA TYR A 618 18.64 0.89 22.78
C TYR A 618 19.44 0.99 21.48
N THR A 619 18.80 0.74 20.33
CA THR A 619 19.43 0.89 19.01
C THR A 619 19.92 2.31 18.76
N SER A 620 19.14 3.31 19.16
CA SER A 620 19.50 4.74 19.03
C SER A 620 20.67 5.12 19.95
N ILE A 621 20.69 4.61 21.20
CA ILE A 621 21.80 4.85 22.16
C ILE A 621 23.10 4.21 21.65
N ILE A 622 23.03 2.97 21.17
CA ILE A 622 24.18 2.27 20.58
C ILE A 622 24.73 3.07 19.39
N GLY A 623 23.86 3.53 18.49
CA GLY A 623 24.25 4.38 17.37
C GLY A 623 24.89 5.71 17.81
N CYS A 624 24.39 6.34 18.86
CA CYS A 624 24.96 7.56 19.44
C CYS A 624 26.37 7.29 20.02
N CYS A 625 26.53 6.26 20.84
CA CYS A 625 27.84 5.86 21.38
C CYS A 625 28.87 5.61 20.27
N CYS A 626 28.44 4.95 19.18
CA CYS A 626 29.34 4.68 18.05
C CYS A 626 29.75 5.95 17.30
N ARG A 627 28.84 6.93 17.11
CA ARG A 627 29.17 8.24 16.52
C ARG A 627 30.13 9.05 17.38
N LEU A 628 29.98 8.96 18.70
CA LEU A 628 30.85 9.61 19.67
C LEU A 628 32.18 8.86 19.89
N LYS A 629 32.44 7.78 19.16
CA LYS A 629 33.62 6.93 19.26
C LYS A 629 33.82 6.32 20.66
N MET A 630 32.74 5.83 21.25
CA MET A 630 32.73 5.17 22.57
C MET A 630 32.17 3.74 22.45
N PRO A 631 32.83 2.81 21.73
CA PRO A 631 32.28 1.48 21.46
C PRO A 631 32.23 0.59 22.71
N THR A 632 33.04 0.85 23.71
CA THR A 632 32.97 0.14 25.01
C THR A 632 31.64 0.38 25.73
N GLU A 633 31.13 1.61 25.70
CA GLU A 633 29.81 1.92 26.23
C GLU A 633 28.67 1.36 25.32
N ALA A 634 28.88 1.39 24.01
CA ALA A 634 27.92 0.76 23.08
C ALA A 634 27.71 -0.74 23.39
N LEU A 635 28.80 -1.45 23.76
CA LEU A 635 28.72 -2.85 24.17
C LEU A 635 27.94 -3.04 25.46
N THR A 636 28.11 -2.16 26.46
CA THR A 636 27.34 -2.25 27.72
C THR A 636 25.86 -2.04 27.51
N PHE A 637 25.46 -1.16 26.55
CA PHE A 637 24.07 -0.99 26.18
C PHE A 637 23.53 -2.14 25.34
N LEU A 638 24.34 -2.78 24.50
CA LEU A 638 23.98 -4.02 23.82
C LEU A 638 23.68 -5.14 24.81
N ASP A 639 24.56 -5.34 25.81
CA ASP A 639 24.34 -6.31 26.89
C ASP A 639 23.07 -6.00 27.70
N SER A 640 22.78 -4.71 27.95
CA SER A 640 21.59 -4.29 28.66
C SER A 640 20.31 -4.55 27.84
N MET A 641 20.37 -4.37 26.53
CA MET A 641 19.29 -4.68 25.58
C MET A 641 18.96 -6.18 25.61
N ILE A 642 19.97 -7.05 25.55
CA ILE A 642 19.81 -8.50 25.61
C ILE A 642 19.23 -8.92 26.97
N LYS A 643 19.72 -8.36 28.09
CA LYS A 643 19.18 -8.62 29.43
C LYS A 643 17.73 -8.20 29.60
N SER A 644 17.30 -7.18 28.86
CA SER A 644 15.88 -6.73 28.83
C SER A 644 14.99 -7.60 27.95
N GLY A 645 15.54 -8.66 27.32
CA GLY A 645 14.78 -9.60 26.49
C GLY A 645 14.60 -9.16 25.04
N TYR A 646 15.30 -8.11 24.58
CA TYR A 646 15.25 -7.68 23.19
C TYR A 646 16.39 -8.29 22.39
N LEU A 647 16.08 -8.77 21.18
CA LEU A 647 17.10 -9.23 20.23
C LEU A 647 17.69 -8.03 19.48
N PRO A 648 19.03 -7.80 19.51
CA PRO A 648 19.62 -6.68 18.82
C PRO A 648 19.45 -6.80 17.30
N ARG A 649 19.16 -5.70 16.62
CA ARG A 649 19.07 -5.68 15.15
C ARG A 649 20.46 -5.73 14.52
N ILE A 650 20.56 -6.24 13.29
CA ILE A 650 21.79 -6.25 12.48
C ILE A 650 22.44 -4.87 12.43
N GLU A 651 21.65 -3.80 12.40
CA GLU A 651 22.13 -2.41 12.40
C GLU A 651 22.92 -2.04 13.66
N SER A 652 22.51 -2.53 14.85
CA SER A 652 23.22 -2.31 16.10
C SER A 652 24.61 -2.97 16.07
N TYR A 653 24.69 -4.22 15.63
CA TYR A 653 25.95 -4.94 15.45
C TYR A 653 26.85 -4.25 14.43
N ARG A 654 26.31 -3.81 13.30
CA ARG A 654 27.03 -3.08 12.25
C ARG A 654 27.66 -1.79 12.77
N HIS A 655 26.93 -0.98 13.52
CA HIS A 655 27.45 0.26 14.11
C HIS A 655 28.59 -0.01 15.08
N ILE A 656 28.47 -1.01 15.95
CA ILE A 656 29.49 -1.38 16.91
C ILE A 656 30.74 -1.91 16.21
N ILE A 657 30.62 -2.82 15.26
CA ILE A 657 31.72 -3.39 14.50
C ILE A 657 32.48 -2.29 13.74
N CYS A 658 31.73 -1.36 13.09
CA CYS A 658 32.33 -0.23 12.38
C CYS A 658 33.16 0.66 13.34
N SER A 659 32.57 1.05 14.48
CA SER A 659 33.26 1.89 15.48
C SER A 659 34.48 1.20 16.09
N LEU A 660 34.41 -0.10 16.41
CA LEU A 660 35.54 -0.90 16.91
C LEU A 660 36.65 -1.04 15.86
N CYS A 661 36.31 -1.16 14.58
CA CYS A 661 37.28 -1.19 13.49
C CYS A 661 37.97 0.16 13.32
N GLU A 662 37.26 1.27 13.46
CA GLU A 662 37.84 2.63 13.40
C GLU A 662 38.79 2.91 14.55
N GLU A 663 38.49 2.47 15.77
CA GLU A 663 39.40 2.55 16.92
C GLU A 663 40.56 1.58 16.84
N GLY A 664 40.41 0.50 16.07
CA GLY A 664 41.40 -0.54 15.93
C GLY A 664 41.35 -1.67 16.93
N SER A 665 40.25 -1.79 17.63
CA SER A 665 39.97 -2.88 18.58
C SER A 665 39.42 -4.13 17.85
N ILE A 666 40.23 -4.64 16.90
CA ILE A 666 39.85 -5.72 15.99
C ILE A 666 39.48 -7.03 16.71
N LYS A 667 40.19 -7.33 17.84
CA LYS A 667 39.90 -8.53 18.64
C LYS A 667 38.47 -8.49 19.20
N THR A 668 38.05 -7.33 19.68
CA THR A 668 36.70 -7.11 20.22
C THR A 668 35.65 -7.13 19.09
N ALA A 669 35.96 -6.52 17.94
CA ALA A 669 35.09 -6.57 16.77
C ALA A 669 34.81 -8.00 16.27
N LYS A 670 35.85 -8.86 16.29
CA LYS A 670 35.71 -10.29 15.96
C LYS A 670 34.83 -11.06 16.97
N LYS A 671 34.96 -10.74 18.27
CA LYS A 671 34.12 -11.35 19.30
C LYS A 671 32.64 -10.98 19.08
N VAL A 672 32.35 -9.70 18.86
CA VAL A 672 31.00 -9.22 18.60
C VAL A 672 30.41 -9.84 17.33
N LEU A 673 31.21 -10.02 16.28
CA LEU A 673 30.79 -10.75 15.08
C LEU A 673 30.48 -12.21 15.40
N GLY A 674 31.31 -12.87 16.24
CA GLY A 674 31.04 -14.23 16.69
C GLY A 674 29.72 -14.35 17.46
N ASP A 675 29.45 -13.42 18.35
CA ASP A 675 28.19 -13.39 19.12
C ASP A 675 26.98 -13.18 18.19
N MET A 676 27.09 -12.30 17.18
CA MET A 676 26.05 -12.08 16.15
C MET A 676 25.76 -13.35 15.33
N LEU A 677 26.81 -14.12 14.98
CA LEU A 677 26.67 -15.35 14.19
C LEU A 677 26.04 -16.49 14.99
N LEU A 678 26.19 -16.51 16.31
CA LEU A 678 25.57 -17.51 17.20
C LEU A 678 24.04 -17.32 17.33
N GLU A 679 23.52 -16.12 17.07
CA GLU A 679 22.10 -15.78 17.15
C GLU A 679 21.34 -16.00 15.83
N GLU A 680 21.88 -16.79 14.90
CA GLU A 680 21.25 -17.16 13.60
C GLU A 680 20.89 -15.97 12.68
N TYR A 681 21.57 -14.83 12.81
CA TYR A 681 21.37 -13.73 11.86
C TYR A 681 21.92 -14.09 10.48
N ASN A 682 21.12 -13.90 9.45
CA ASN A 682 21.55 -14.05 8.06
C ASN A 682 22.72 -13.11 7.76
N TYR A 683 23.74 -13.64 7.07
CA TYR A 683 24.96 -12.92 6.71
C TYR A 683 24.66 -11.65 5.93
N ASP A 684 24.91 -10.48 6.52
CA ASP A 684 24.84 -9.22 5.80
C ASP A 684 26.19 -8.93 5.13
N GLU A 685 26.22 -8.89 3.80
CA GLU A 685 27.40 -8.54 3.01
C GLU A 685 28.06 -7.24 3.46
N ILE A 686 27.26 -6.31 3.98
CA ILE A 686 27.71 -4.99 4.46
C ILE A 686 28.59 -5.14 5.71
N VAL A 687 28.25 -6.02 6.66
CA VAL A 687 29.04 -6.26 7.89
C VAL A 687 30.39 -6.85 7.55
N TRP A 688 30.42 -7.83 6.66
CA TRP A 688 31.66 -8.41 6.16
C TRP A 688 32.55 -7.38 5.46
N LYS A 689 31.96 -6.55 4.61
CA LYS A 689 32.66 -5.49 3.89
C LYS A 689 33.30 -4.46 4.84
N ILE A 690 32.57 -4.04 5.88
CA ILE A 690 33.07 -3.09 6.88
C ILE A 690 34.26 -3.69 7.67
N LEU A 691 34.15 -4.95 8.08
CA LEU A 691 35.21 -5.63 8.81
C LEU A 691 36.47 -5.78 7.96
N VAL A 692 36.32 -6.17 6.70
CA VAL A 692 37.43 -6.28 5.74
C VAL A 692 38.04 -4.92 5.44
N ASP A 693 37.28 -3.88 5.20
CA ASP A 693 37.79 -2.52 4.97
C ASP A 693 38.50 -1.98 6.21
N GLY A 694 38.02 -2.28 7.43
CA GLY A 694 38.69 -1.93 8.69
C GLY A 694 40.04 -2.63 8.86
N LEU A 695 40.13 -3.92 8.54
CA LEU A 695 41.34 -4.70 8.58
C LEU A 695 42.36 -4.26 7.53
N LEU A 696 41.93 -3.95 6.32
CA LEU A 696 42.80 -3.48 5.23
C LEU A 696 43.37 -2.09 5.53
N ARG A 697 42.60 -1.17 6.10
CA ARG A 697 43.09 0.17 6.51
C ARG A 697 44.23 0.11 7.55
N LYS A 698 44.27 -0.95 8.37
CA LYS A 698 45.32 -1.16 9.37
C LYS A 698 46.48 -2.05 8.91
N GLY A 699 46.47 -2.46 7.65
CA GLY A 699 47.58 -3.27 7.09
C GLY A 699 47.57 -4.75 7.52
N ASN A 700 46.46 -5.25 8.09
CA ASN A 700 46.32 -6.64 8.54
C ASN A 700 45.86 -7.59 7.44
N ALA A 701 46.53 -7.58 6.29
CA ALA A 701 46.19 -8.40 5.13
C ALA A 701 46.14 -9.93 5.42
N ALA A 702 46.96 -10.40 6.37
CA ALA A 702 46.94 -11.81 6.79
C ALA A 702 45.64 -12.21 7.50
N GLU A 703 45.02 -11.32 8.25
CA GLU A 703 43.75 -11.56 8.91
C GLU A 703 42.55 -11.49 7.94
N CYS A 704 42.65 -10.67 6.88
CA CYS A 704 41.67 -10.66 5.79
C CYS A 704 41.61 -12.00 5.07
N LEU A 705 42.72 -12.69 4.85
CA LEU A 705 42.79 -14.02 4.24
C LEU A 705 42.14 -15.10 5.13
N ILE A 706 42.24 -14.95 6.47
CA ILE A 706 41.60 -15.85 7.42
C ILE A 706 40.06 -15.63 7.39
N LEU A 707 39.64 -14.39 7.33
CA LEU A 707 38.19 -14.09 7.18
C LEU A 707 37.62 -14.64 5.89
N LEU A 708 38.37 -14.59 4.79
CA LEU A 708 37.97 -15.14 3.50
C LEU A 708 37.79 -16.66 3.59
N SER A 709 38.69 -17.37 4.29
CA SER A 709 38.53 -18.82 4.51
C SER A 709 37.33 -19.15 5.41
N VAL A 710 36.97 -18.29 6.38
CA VAL A 710 35.79 -18.45 7.21
C VAL A 710 34.52 -18.20 6.40
N MET A 711 34.51 -17.21 5.48
CA MET A 711 33.39 -16.94 4.57
C MET A 711 33.16 -18.12 3.61
N GLU A 712 34.25 -18.69 3.04
CA GLU A 712 34.20 -19.85 2.16
C GLU A 712 33.72 -21.14 2.89
N GLU A 713 34.14 -21.35 4.15
CA GLU A 713 33.68 -22.48 4.98
C GLU A 713 32.18 -22.41 5.35
N GLN A 714 31.59 -21.21 5.26
CA GLN A 714 30.18 -20.96 5.54
C GLN A 714 29.32 -20.86 4.27
N ASP A 715 29.85 -21.33 3.12
CA ASP A 715 29.19 -21.25 1.80
C ASP A 715 28.81 -19.83 1.35
N TYR A 716 29.39 -18.80 1.95
CA TYR A 716 29.18 -17.41 1.57
C TYR A 716 30.19 -16.98 0.51
N ARG A 717 29.72 -16.66 -0.69
CA ARG A 717 30.54 -16.10 -1.77
C ARG A 717 30.53 -14.59 -1.70
N PRO A 718 31.64 -13.92 -1.35
CA PRO A 718 31.72 -12.46 -1.35
C PRO A 718 31.47 -11.93 -2.76
N GLY A 719 30.75 -10.81 -2.88
CA GLY A 719 30.54 -10.14 -4.17
C GLY A 719 31.88 -9.75 -4.84
N ASP A 720 31.89 -9.66 -6.18
CA ASP A 720 33.10 -9.45 -6.99
C ASP A 720 33.96 -8.26 -6.53
N ALA A 721 33.35 -7.19 -6.06
CA ALA A 721 34.03 -6.00 -5.53
C ALA A 721 34.76 -6.25 -4.19
N LEU A 722 34.22 -7.09 -3.32
CA LEU A 722 34.81 -7.47 -2.06
C LEU A 722 35.94 -8.50 -2.28
N TYR A 723 35.71 -9.44 -3.20
CA TYR A 723 36.70 -10.43 -3.59
C TYR A 723 37.92 -9.80 -4.26
N ALA A 724 37.74 -8.81 -5.13
CA ALA A 724 38.83 -8.04 -5.74
C ALA A 724 39.68 -7.30 -4.69
N LYS A 725 39.06 -6.61 -3.72
CA LYS A 725 39.77 -5.94 -2.63
C LYS A 725 40.58 -6.91 -1.76
N LEU A 726 40.07 -8.11 -1.52
CA LEU A 726 40.73 -9.17 -0.75
C LEU A 726 41.87 -9.80 -1.53
N THR A 727 41.77 -9.87 -2.86
CA THR A 727 42.82 -10.45 -3.74
C THR A 727 43.92 -9.45 -4.12
N ASP A 728 43.60 -8.15 -4.25
CA ASP A 728 44.63 -7.09 -4.43
C ASP A 728 45.56 -6.98 -3.25
N GLY A 729 45.08 -7.29 -2.02
CA GLY A 729 45.94 -7.45 -0.84
C GLY A 729 46.94 -8.63 -0.95
N LYS A 730 46.73 -9.58 -1.88
CA LYS A 730 47.67 -10.72 -2.09
C LYS A 730 49.04 -10.31 -2.64
N ALA A 731 49.18 -9.18 -3.32
CA ALA A 731 50.45 -8.72 -3.88
C ALA A 731 51.51 -8.42 -2.81
N VAL A 732 51.10 -8.18 -1.55
CA VAL A 732 52.00 -7.84 -0.43
C VAL A 732 52.40 -9.08 0.43
N VAL A 733 51.71 -10.22 0.29
CA VAL A 733 51.79 -11.37 1.24
C VAL A 733 52.52 -12.60 0.69
N VAL A 734 53.05 -12.58 -0.53
CA VAL A 734 53.70 -13.77 -1.15
C VAL A 734 54.95 -14.27 -0.37
N THR A 735 55.48 -13.53 0.59
CA THR A 735 56.64 -13.91 1.41
C THR A 735 56.32 -14.64 2.72
N GLY A 736 55.05 -14.89 3.06
CA GLY A 736 54.65 -15.38 4.41
C GLY A 736 53.92 -16.76 4.45
N ARG A 737 53.82 -17.53 3.36
CA ARG A 737 53.05 -18.80 3.28
C ARG A 737 53.31 -19.86 4.37
N LYS A 738 54.44 -19.84 5.06
CA LYS A 738 54.78 -20.80 6.14
C LYS A 738 54.15 -20.43 7.50
N LYS A 739 53.75 -19.18 7.74
CA LYS A 739 53.11 -18.74 8.99
C LYS A 739 51.60 -18.93 9.02
N VAL A 740 50.94 -18.87 7.86
CA VAL A 740 49.47 -18.95 7.74
C VAL A 740 48.91 -20.32 8.14
N ASN A 741 49.58 -21.41 7.77
CA ASN A 741 49.17 -22.78 8.16
C ASN A 741 49.25 -23.09 9.67
N ARG A 742 50.01 -22.32 10.43
CA ARG A 742 50.08 -22.45 11.90
C ARG A 742 48.94 -21.68 12.60
N ILE A 743 48.48 -20.58 11.99
CA ILE A 743 47.40 -19.73 12.51
C ILE A 743 46.05 -20.38 12.26
N VAL A 744 45.83 -20.99 11.09
CA VAL A 744 44.59 -21.72 10.76
C VAL A 744 44.37 -22.91 11.70
N LYS A 745 45.42 -23.60 12.14
CA LYS A 745 45.31 -24.66 13.16
C LYS A 745 44.94 -24.15 14.55
N PHE A 746 45.32 -22.90 14.90
CA PHE A 746 45.01 -22.31 16.18
C PHE A 746 43.56 -21.86 16.34
N TRP A 747 42.85 -21.57 15.21
CA TRP A 747 41.45 -21.14 15.19
C TRP A 747 40.44 -22.29 15.01
N LYS A 748 40.87 -23.45 14.50
CA LYS A 748 40.02 -24.64 14.36
C LYS A 748 39.59 -25.29 15.68
N ILE A 749 40.33 -25.09 16.77
CA ILE A 749 40.14 -25.82 18.02
C ILE A 749 38.99 -25.30 18.89
N PRO A 750 38.71 -23.98 19.03
CA PRO A 750 37.57 -23.52 19.84
C PRO A 750 36.20 -23.70 19.22
N TRP A 751 36.09 -23.63 17.91
CA TRP A 751 34.80 -23.65 17.21
C TRP A 751 34.21 -25.03 17.00
N MET A 752 35.04 -26.05 16.74
CA MET A 752 34.59 -27.44 16.63
C MET A 752 34.16 -28.06 17.97
N GLN A 753 34.67 -27.60 19.07
CA GLN A 753 34.25 -28.07 20.41
C GLN A 753 32.93 -27.46 20.88
N LEU A 754 32.58 -26.26 20.43
CA LEU A 754 31.29 -25.62 20.71
C LEU A 754 30.13 -26.23 19.91
N ILE A 755 30.40 -26.66 18.66
CA ILE A 755 29.41 -27.32 17.81
C ILE A 755 29.23 -28.80 18.21
N ALA A 756 30.28 -29.45 18.73
CA ALA A 756 30.19 -30.86 19.17
C ALA A 756 29.51 -31.04 20.54
N ASN A 757 29.31 -29.98 21.30
CA ASN A 757 28.66 -30.00 22.63
C ASN A 757 27.26 -29.40 22.68
N ALA A 758 26.62 -29.13 21.56
CA ALA A 758 25.19 -28.79 21.51
C ALA A 758 24.38 -30.07 21.74
N PRO A 759 23.51 -30.14 22.76
CA PRO A 759 22.70 -31.33 22.99
C PRO A 759 21.70 -31.48 21.84
N SER A 760 21.73 -32.65 21.21
CA SER A 760 20.72 -33.13 20.28
C SER A 760 19.38 -33.31 21.03
N GLN A 761 18.64 -32.23 21.22
CA GLN A 761 17.22 -32.25 21.62
C GLN A 761 16.60 -30.89 21.21
N LEU A 762 15.99 -30.90 20.03
CA LEU A 762 14.66 -30.34 19.69
C LEU A 762 14.50 -30.37 18.18
#